data_4fc18874d6f23860fc4fe874dfc38aa5
#
_entry.id   4fc18874d6f23860fc4fe874dfc38aa5
#
_cell.length_a   1.000
_cell.length_b   1.000
_cell.length_c   1.000
_cell.angle_alpha   90.00
_cell.angle_beta   90.00
_cell.angle_gamma   90.00
#
_symmetry.space_group_name_H-M   'P 1'
#
loop_
_entity.id
_entity.type
_entity.pdbx_description
1 polymer ?
#
loop_
_entity_poly.entity_id
_entity_poly.type
_entity_poly.pdbx_seq_one_letter_code
_entity_poly.pdbx_strand_id
1 'polypeptide(L)'
;MQLRKILNTLLFALIAMCLVFSLVGCGDGAGGKDNKPDSPTNGEGELKGSHTIYLIDKPDGVWNVWAWKDTDTVDTNYDSKGWPGGTYQLTGNDEIGAFTKMDLDTSARLGILFVKSTGSPQTADIIVPQDVIANYTTLYFIYGDSNYYTSLEDLNGIKSAQLTATDTIEATIRGVTSVTASDFTVKDSSGTAITVSSASISGSKATIKFSGADISKSPFSVTYNDITVSAAPTSELIDGNFVYTANDTAPLGLTIDSSSITFRTWAPLASDVKLLIYENAAAVTSKTISGDPIQMEKGESGTWFYKSSDMTLADGKHYYKYRITNSSQTNDVADIWSYAASPDSVASQIVDINDGWEAYHNPFTGKYTDAVIYEMHVRDWAKAFGGEGKFDELTKELGDTGKFAQHLKDLGITHVQILPAFDYAQPNSDEKYNWGYNPYHYNVPEGRYVKDMVDGTDAVNQFRDLIKAFHDQGIAVIMDVVYNHTAGTGINSLYDMTVPEYFYRLNTDGGYSNGSGCGNEVATNHKMVAKFVIESLKHWMNDYHINGFRFDLMGCHEQDFMKEVYETLYEIDNNVMVYGEPWQGGTAQTKNPTDKTISTTKGFGVGAFEDTFRNGIKGGEFGGFQAGHVQGTYKDNDIINGLLGKSGRNSSNGTSKPGLMLCYVECHDNYTLYDKLAISQFSFSGKNDAQLKTLWKKFEALDTTKQKAVSAQNKLAAAYVFLSQGTPFINGGQEFMRDKKGDHNSYQSDDTINGIDLGYKETHKDVYNVYKGLIALRKANSSAFGGNTSATAEKVKEGVTKYTTGNFLVYFNATDSAEAITTTGYTKAFDVTSGEPEESPTLPTSVPAKSFVILAK
;
A
#
# COMPACT_ATOMS: atom_id res chain seq x y z
N MET A 1 -44.07 21.82 -8.79
CA MET A 1 -43.82 20.42 -8.39
C MET A 1 -43.18 19.56 -9.50
N GLN A 2 -43.49 19.79 -10.78
CA GLN A 2 -42.83 19.04 -11.88
C GLN A 2 -41.39 19.48 -12.19
N LEU A 3 -41.02 20.75 -12.00
CA LEU A 3 -39.65 21.23 -12.25
C LEU A 3 -38.64 20.67 -11.20
N ARG A 4 -39.10 20.45 -9.98
CA ARG A 4 -38.20 19.84 -8.93
C ARG A 4 -37.91 18.34 -9.17
N LYS A 5 -38.82 17.61 -9.82
CA LYS A 5 -38.58 16.21 -10.20
C LYS A 5 -37.62 16.08 -11.37
N ILE A 6 -37.65 17.01 -12.33
CA ILE A 6 -36.73 17.03 -13.48
C ILE A 6 -35.31 17.42 -13.02
N LEU A 7 -35.18 18.38 -12.10
CA LEU A 7 -33.89 18.77 -11.55
C LEU A 7 -33.25 17.66 -10.71
N ASN A 8 -34.05 16.94 -9.88
CA ASN A 8 -33.51 15.81 -9.11
C ASN A 8 -33.14 14.61 -9.98
N THR A 9 -33.84 14.37 -11.10
CA THR A 9 -33.49 13.30 -12.04
C THR A 9 -32.22 13.62 -12.82
N LEU A 10 -31.97 14.89 -13.16
CA LEU A 10 -30.75 15.35 -13.79
C LEU A 10 -29.56 15.38 -12.81
N LEU A 11 -29.79 15.70 -11.53
CA LEU A 11 -28.78 15.66 -10.50
C LEU A 11 -28.35 14.21 -10.16
N PHE A 12 -29.30 13.26 -10.14
CA PHE A 12 -29.00 11.84 -9.99
C PHE A 12 -28.29 11.24 -11.21
N ALA A 13 -28.59 11.70 -12.41
CA ALA A 13 -27.88 11.29 -13.63
C ALA A 13 -26.44 11.85 -13.69
N LEU A 14 -26.18 13.08 -13.18
CA LEU A 14 -24.84 13.63 -13.08
C LEU A 14 -24.00 12.94 -11.98
N ILE A 15 -24.62 12.60 -10.85
CA ILE A 15 -23.95 11.86 -9.75
C ILE A 15 -23.68 10.41 -10.15
N ALA A 16 -24.54 9.78 -10.92
CA ALA A 16 -24.31 8.45 -11.47
C ALA A 16 -23.22 8.45 -12.56
N MET A 17 -23.00 9.55 -13.30
CA MET A 17 -21.91 9.67 -14.27
C MET A 17 -20.55 9.94 -13.63
N CYS A 18 -20.49 10.58 -12.45
CA CYS A 18 -19.26 10.78 -11.71
C CYS A 18 -18.86 9.54 -10.87
N LEU A 19 -19.76 8.59 -10.63
CA LEU A 19 -19.51 7.36 -9.87
C LEU A 19 -19.04 6.17 -10.71
N VAL A 20 -19.00 6.30 -12.03
CA VAL A 20 -18.54 5.23 -12.95
C VAL A 20 -17.05 5.36 -13.29
N PHE A 21 -16.38 6.48 -12.94
CA PHE A 21 -14.94 6.69 -13.22
C PHE A 21 -13.99 6.51 -12.02
N SER A 22 -14.45 5.98 -10.89
CA SER A 22 -13.59 5.71 -9.71
C SER A 22 -13.55 4.24 -9.27
N LEU A 23 -13.85 3.31 -10.15
CA LEU A 23 -13.76 1.86 -9.91
C LEU A 23 -12.73 1.21 -10.85
N VAL A 24 -11.51 1.74 -10.85
CA VAL A 24 -10.35 0.90 -11.19
C VAL A 24 -9.63 0.66 -9.87
N GLY A 25 -10.01 -0.43 -9.22
CA GLY A 25 -9.35 -0.93 -8.04
C GLY A 25 -7.90 -1.29 -8.33
N CYS A 26 -7.08 -1.34 -7.30
CA CYS A 26 -5.77 -1.98 -7.31
C CYS A 26 -5.89 -3.35 -7.99
N GLY A 27 -5.62 -3.44 -9.25
CA GLY A 27 -5.71 -4.64 -10.08
C GLY A 27 -4.38 -4.90 -10.72
N ASP A 28 -3.80 -5.99 -10.32
CA ASP A 28 -2.74 -6.76 -10.93
C ASP A 28 -1.89 -6.09 -12.02
N GLY A 29 -0.71 -5.64 -11.64
CA GLY A 29 0.38 -5.43 -12.58
C GLY A 29 0.74 -6.78 -13.24
N ALA A 30 0.57 -6.87 -14.54
CA ALA A 30 0.98 -7.95 -15.43
C ALA A 30 0.22 -9.29 -15.31
N GLY A 31 -1.01 -9.30 -15.84
CA GLY A 31 -1.69 -10.53 -16.22
C GLY A 31 -2.52 -10.28 -17.48
N GLY A 32 -1.95 -10.58 -18.65
CA GLY A 32 -2.65 -10.46 -19.92
C GLY A 32 -4.02 -11.12 -19.86
N LYS A 33 -5.07 -10.37 -20.16
CA LYS A 33 -6.37 -10.97 -20.46
C LYS A 33 -6.33 -11.64 -21.82
N ASP A 34 -5.98 -12.92 -21.84
CA ASP A 34 -6.32 -13.80 -22.94
C ASP A 34 -7.81 -14.14 -22.84
N ASN A 35 -8.65 -13.23 -23.33
CA ASN A 35 -10.00 -13.61 -23.73
C ASN A 35 -10.08 -13.51 -25.25
N LYS A 36 -9.87 -14.63 -25.90
CA LYS A 36 -10.22 -14.83 -27.29
C LYS A 36 -11.67 -15.28 -27.35
N PRO A 37 -12.60 -14.48 -27.89
CA PRO A 37 -13.84 -15.04 -28.46
C PRO A 37 -13.54 -15.53 -29.87
N ASP A 38 -14.08 -16.69 -30.17
CA ASP A 38 -14.10 -17.23 -31.52
C ASP A 38 -14.71 -16.24 -32.52
N SER A 39 -14.11 -16.15 -33.69
CA SER A 39 -14.50 -15.29 -34.79
C SER A 39 -15.97 -15.42 -35.13
N PRO A 40 -16.76 -14.35 -35.13
CA PRO A 40 -18.05 -14.34 -35.82
C PRO A 40 -17.82 -14.11 -37.33
N THR A 41 -18.37 -14.97 -38.10
CA THR A 41 -18.47 -14.82 -39.55
C THR A 41 -19.50 -13.77 -39.91
N ASN A 42 -19.11 -12.83 -40.79
CA ASN A 42 -19.88 -12.07 -41.76
C ASN A 42 -21.00 -11.12 -41.29
N GLY A 43 -20.81 -9.82 -41.62
CA GLY A 43 -21.88 -8.92 -41.99
C GLY A 43 -21.63 -7.45 -41.69
N GLU A 44 -21.48 -6.68 -42.74
CA GLU A 44 -21.43 -5.23 -42.89
C GLU A 44 -20.01 -4.63 -42.89
N GLY A 45 -19.65 -4.01 -44.04
CA GLY A 45 -18.33 -3.48 -44.30
C GLY A 45 -17.99 -2.34 -43.37
N GLU A 46 -17.04 -2.59 -42.47
CA GLU A 46 -16.38 -1.52 -41.69
C GLU A 46 -15.71 -0.52 -42.63
N LEU A 47 -15.97 0.75 -42.42
CA LEU A 47 -15.25 1.84 -43.09
C LEU A 47 -13.85 1.88 -42.44
N LYS A 48 -12.83 1.32 -43.12
CA LYS A 48 -11.43 1.38 -42.69
C LYS A 48 -10.71 2.48 -43.44
N GLY A 49 -10.07 3.36 -42.70
CA GLY A 49 -9.17 4.38 -43.22
C GLY A 49 -7.73 4.11 -42.82
N SER A 50 -6.78 4.23 -43.77
CA SER A 50 -5.36 4.13 -43.48
C SER A 50 -4.86 5.36 -42.73
N HIS A 51 -4.35 5.18 -41.51
CA HIS A 51 -3.83 6.24 -40.64
C HIS A 51 -2.35 6.08 -40.43
N THR A 52 -1.63 7.20 -40.37
CA THR A 52 -0.25 7.25 -39.89
C THR A 52 -0.25 7.67 -38.42
N ILE A 53 0.30 6.84 -37.56
CA ILE A 53 0.36 7.06 -36.11
C ILE A 53 1.81 7.35 -35.73
N TYR A 54 2.07 8.55 -35.22
CA TYR A 54 3.38 8.99 -34.74
C TYR A 54 3.48 8.89 -33.23
N LEU A 55 4.62 8.42 -32.72
CA LEU A 55 5.04 8.61 -31.33
C LEU A 55 6.32 9.42 -31.29
N ILE A 56 6.23 10.63 -30.73
CA ILE A 56 7.29 11.61 -30.63
C ILE A 56 7.96 11.49 -29.27
N ASP A 57 9.25 11.77 -29.18
CA ASP A 57 10.06 11.72 -27.94
C ASP A 57 10.06 10.37 -27.22
N LYS A 58 9.80 9.28 -27.93
CA LYS A 58 9.81 7.95 -27.34
C LYS A 58 11.19 7.54 -26.82
N PRO A 59 11.26 6.83 -25.67
CA PRO A 59 12.51 6.21 -25.23
C PRO A 59 13.04 5.18 -26.22
N ASP A 60 14.34 4.93 -26.17
CA ASP A 60 15.01 3.94 -27.01
C ASP A 60 14.35 2.54 -26.90
N GLY A 61 14.34 1.85 -28.02
CA GLY A 61 13.83 0.50 -28.14
C GLY A 61 12.70 0.35 -29.15
N VAL A 62 12.20 -0.87 -29.23
CA VAL A 62 11.13 -1.26 -30.16
C VAL A 62 9.79 -1.04 -29.46
N TRP A 63 8.93 -0.24 -30.09
CA TRP A 63 7.61 0.13 -29.58
C TRP A 63 6.52 -0.33 -30.54
N ASN A 64 5.39 -0.76 -29.98
CA ASN A 64 4.19 -1.17 -30.70
C ASN A 64 3.07 -0.19 -30.40
N VAL A 65 2.15 -0.05 -31.37
CA VAL A 65 0.86 0.62 -31.16
C VAL A 65 -0.16 -0.45 -30.82
N TRP A 66 -0.84 -0.29 -29.70
CA TRP A 66 -1.99 -1.09 -29.30
C TRP A 66 -3.25 -0.23 -29.41
N ALA A 67 -4.20 -0.63 -30.25
CA ALA A 67 -5.44 0.09 -30.46
C ALA A 67 -6.66 -0.81 -30.36
N TRP A 68 -7.77 -0.28 -29.85
CA TRP A 68 -9.03 -0.99 -29.71
C TRP A 68 -10.22 -0.07 -29.97
N LYS A 69 -11.37 -0.68 -30.32
CA LYS A 69 -12.63 0.07 -30.34
C LYS A 69 -13.08 0.28 -28.91
N ASP A 70 -13.23 1.53 -28.52
CA ASP A 70 -13.76 1.92 -27.21
C ASP A 70 -15.28 1.95 -27.28
N THR A 71 -15.91 0.82 -26.95
CA THR A 71 -17.37 0.63 -26.95
C THR A 71 -17.88 0.23 -25.57
N ASP A 72 -19.14 0.56 -25.27
CA ASP A 72 -19.76 0.30 -23.97
C ASP A 72 -19.95 -1.21 -23.65
N THR A 73 -19.64 -2.11 -24.56
CA THR A 73 -19.97 -3.55 -24.42
C THR A 73 -18.82 -4.52 -24.61
N VAL A 74 -17.89 -4.30 -25.53
CA VAL A 74 -16.72 -5.13 -25.77
C VAL A 74 -15.64 -4.36 -26.53
N ASP A 75 -14.45 -4.29 -26.00
CA ASP A 75 -13.28 -3.72 -26.68
C ASP A 75 -12.76 -4.70 -27.73
N THR A 76 -12.74 -4.30 -29.01
CA THR A 76 -12.19 -5.09 -30.10
C THR A 76 -10.79 -4.58 -30.43
N ASN A 77 -9.79 -5.39 -30.17
CA ASN A 77 -8.40 -5.05 -30.43
C ASN A 77 -8.03 -5.22 -31.91
N TYR A 78 -7.21 -4.31 -32.40
CA TYR A 78 -6.68 -4.34 -33.77
C TYR A 78 -5.43 -5.21 -33.96
N ASP A 79 -4.72 -5.56 -32.89
CA ASP A 79 -3.52 -6.39 -33.00
C ASP A 79 -3.85 -7.89 -32.94
N SER A 80 -3.53 -8.59 -34.02
CA SER A 80 -3.79 -10.04 -34.14
C SER A 80 -2.79 -10.93 -33.38
N LYS A 81 -1.71 -10.35 -32.82
CA LYS A 81 -0.65 -11.11 -32.14
C LYS A 81 -0.85 -11.24 -30.64
N GLY A 82 -1.87 -10.58 -30.10
CA GLY A 82 -2.06 -10.48 -28.65
C GLY A 82 -1.07 -9.53 -27.98
N TRP A 83 -1.28 -9.26 -26.68
CA TRP A 83 -0.44 -8.35 -25.89
C TRP A 83 1.02 -8.84 -25.78
N PRO A 84 2.04 -7.98 -25.92
CA PRO A 84 2.02 -6.52 -26.11
C PRO A 84 1.90 -6.07 -27.57
N GLY A 85 1.32 -6.85 -28.45
CA GLY A 85 1.17 -6.52 -29.86
C GLY A 85 2.41 -6.92 -30.69
N GLY A 86 2.55 -6.29 -31.83
CA GLY A 86 3.66 -6.48 -32.75
C GLY A 86 3.23 -6.56 -34.21
N THR A 87 1.91 -6.43 -34.47
CA THR A 87 1.39 -6.22 -35.82
C THR A 87 1.69 -4.78 -36.25
N TYR A 88 1.50 -3.81 -35.36
CA TYR A 88 1.72 -2.39 -35.61
C TYR A 88 2.92 -1.86 -34.81
N GLN A 89 4.09 -2.22 -35.28
CA GLN A 89 5.36 -1.78 -34.69
C GLN A 89 5.76 -0.43 -35.30
N LEU A 90 6.28 0.49 -34.48
CA LEU A 90 6.83 1.77 -34.94
C LEU A 90 8.16 1.54 -35.67
N THR A 91 8.09 1.14 -36.94
CA THR A 91 9.26 0.83 -37.77
C THR A 91 9.70 1.98 -38.66
N GLY A 92 8.81 2.93 -38.95
CA GLY A 92 9.17 4.18 -39.63
C GLY A 92 9.82 5.15 -38.62
N ASN A 93 10.74 5.97 -39.10
CA ASN A 93 11.32 7.06 -38.35
C ASN A 93 11.71 8.18 -39.31
N ASP A 94 11.30 9.41 -39.03
CA ASP A 94 11.67 10.61 -39.77
C ASP A 94 12.01 11.75 -38.81
N GLU A 95 12.10 12.98 -39.30
CA GLU A 95 12.39 14.19 -38.52
C GLU A 95 11.29 14.56 -37.49
N ILE A 96 10.09 13.99 -37.62
CA ILE A 96 8.96 14.20 -36.70
C ILE A 96 9.07 13.21 -35.52
N GLY A 97 9.30 11.94 -35.82
CA GLY A 97 9.35 10.89 -34.81
C GLY A 97 9.20 9.46 -35.39
N ALA A 98 9.02 8.50 -34.52
CA ALA A 98 8.75 7.14 -34.94
C ALA A 98 7.30 6.95 -35.32
N PHE A 99 7.02 6.19 -36.37
CA PHE A 99 5.66 6.00 -36.84
C PHE A 99 5.37 4.58 -37.37
N THR A 100 4.07 4.29 -37.47
CA THR A 100 3.54 3.12 -38.20
C THR A 100 2.25 3.53 -38.94
N LYS A 101 1.82 2.64 -39.85
CA LYS A 101 0.54 2.81 -40.53
C LYS A 101 -0.43 1.72 -40.07
N MET A 102 -1.67 2.12 -39.81
CA MET A 102 -2.75 1.27 -39.36
C MET A 102 -4.03 1.55 -40.11
N ASP A 103 -4.80 0.53 -40.43
CA ASP A 103 -6.17 0.67 -40.90
C ASP A 103 -7.11 0.70 -39.69
N LEU A 104 -7.59 1.90 -39.36
CA LEU A 104 -8.46 2.15 -38.21
C LEU A 104 -9.94 2.23 -38.67
N ASP A 105 -10.85 1.87 -37.77
CA ASP A 105 -12.29 2.03 -38.00
C ASP A 105 -12.71 3.48 -37.82
N THR A 106 -13.09 4.13 -38.93
CA THR A 106 -13.51 5.53 -38.93
C THR A 106 -14.95 5.74 -38.42
N SER A 107 -15.65 4.67 -38.09
CA SER A 107 -17.02 4.71 -37.53
C SER A 107 -17.05 4.60 -35.98
N ALA A 108 -15.92 4.44 -35.33
CA ALA A 108 -15.83 4.23 -33.88
C ALA A 108 -14.88 5.20 -33.19
N ARG A 109 -15.14 5.46 -31.91
CA ARG A 109 -14.18 6.03 -30.96
C ARG A 109 -13.14 4.96 -30.64
N LEU A 110 -11.87 5.32 -30.59
CA LEU A 110 -10.77 4.37 -30.39
C LEU A 110 -9.96 4.70 -29.15
N GLY A 111 -9.52 3.65 -28.44
CA GLY A 111 -8.44 3.74 -27.49
C GLY A 111 -7.12 3.39 -28.19
N ILE A 112 -6.07 4.16 -27.91
CA ILE A 112 -4.71 3.95 -28.42
C ILE A 112 -3.73 4.08 -27.28
N LEU A 113 -2.81 3.12 -27.18
CA LEU A 113 -1.64 3.22 -26.32
C LEU A 113 -0.39 2.74 -27.05
N PHE A 114 0.76 3.12 -26.52
CA PHE A 114 2.07 2.68 -27.01
C PHE A 114 2.74 1.81 -25.95
N VAL A 115 3.25 0.66 -26.36
CA VAL A 115 3.87 -0.28 -25.45
C VAL A 115 5.19 -0.78 -26.03
N LYS A 116 6.21 -0.90 -25.17
CA LYS A 116 7.47 -1.51 -25.58
C LYS A 116 7.26 -2.97 -25.94
N SER A 117 7.96 -3.48 -26.95
CA SER A 117 7.83 -4.88 -27.41
C SER A 117 8.07 -5.93 -26.32
N THR A 118 8.63 -5.52 -25.19
CA THR A 118 8.78 -6.35 -23.97
C THR A 118 7.56 -6.34 -23.04
N GLY A 119 6.51 -5.57 -23.38
CA GLY A 119 5.30 -5.42 -22.57
C GLY A 119 5.35 -4.27 -21.56
N SER A 120 6.51 -3.69 -21.30
CA SER A 120 6.71 -2.56 -20.38
C SER A 120 7.99 -1.79 -20.76
N PRO A 121 8.03 -0.45 -20.61
CA PRO A 121 6.92 0.43 -20.20
C PRO A 121 5.85 0.61 -21.28
N GLN A 122 4.71 1.18 -20.91
CA GLN A 122 3.63 1.58 -21.81
C GLN A 122 3.18 3.02 -21.47
N THR A 123 2.50 3.68 -22.41
CA THR A 123 1.81 4.96 -22.15
C THR A 123 0.48 4.74 -21.45
N ALA A 124 -0.15 5.81 -20.98
CA ALA A 124 -1.57 5.79 -20.64
C ALA A 124 -2.45 5.49 -21.85
N ASP A 125 -3.68 5.08 -21.61
CA ASP A 125 -4.71 4.91 -22.63
C ASP A 125 -5.18 6.29 -23.11
N ILE A 126 -5.10 6.52 -24.43
CA ILE A 126 -5.52 7.78 -25.03
C ILE A 126 -6.77 7.52 -25.87
N ILE A 127 -7.86 8.14 -25.49
CA ILE A 127 -9.14 8.00 -26.21
C ILE A 127 -9.22 9.03 -27.32
N VAL A 128 -9.35 8.57 -28.56
CA VAL A 128 -9.48 9.42 -29.75
C VAL A 128 -10.94 9.37 -30.24
N PRO A 129 -11.64 10.51 -30.30
CA PRO A 129 -13.03 10.58 -30.76
C PRO A 129 -13.21 10.09 -32.19
N GLN A 130 -14.41 9.57 -32.52
CA GLN A 130 -14.74 9.06 -33.84
C GLN A 130 -14.58 10.11 -34.96
N ASP A 131 -15.01 11.33 -34.71
CA ASP A 131 -14.91 12.41 -35.69
C ASP A 131 -13.46 12.79 -36.02
N VAL A 132 -12.56 12.65 -35.06
CA VAL A 132 -11.11 12.85 -35.27
C VAL A 132 -10.55 11.71 -36.12
N ILE A 133 -10.86 10.45 -35.81
CA ILE A 133 -10.42 9.30 -36.62
C ILE A 133 -10.99 9.39 -38.06
N ALA A 134 -12.21 9.87 -38.21
CA ALA A 134 -12.84 10.00 -39.54
C ALA A 134 -12.25 11.13 -40.39
N ASN A 135 -11.77 12.22 -39.79
CA ASN A 135 -11.37 13.43 -40.49
C ASN A 135 -9.85 13.60 -40.64
N TYR A 136 -9.05 12.91 -39.87
CA TYR A 136 -7.58 13.06 -39.87
C TYR A 136 -6.88 11.72 -40.15
N THR A 137 -6.09 11.67 -41.20
CA THR A 137 -5.34 10.47 -41.60
C THR A 137 -3.96 10.37 -40.93
N THR A 138 -3.57 11.38 -40.17
CA THR A 138 -2.34 11.38 -39.39
C THR A 138 -2.63 11.85 -37.97
N LEU A 139 -2.20 11.06 -37.00
CA LEU A 139 -2.33 11.37 -35.57
C LEU A 139 -0.96 11.38 -34.93
N TYR A 140 -0.73 12.38 -34.11
CA TYR A 140 0.53 12.56 -33.39
C TYR A 140 0.29 12.35 -31.90
N PHE A 141 1.17 11.60 -31.30
CA PHE A 141 1.21 11.34 -29.86
C PHE A 141 2.60 11.66 -29.36
N ILE A 142 2.70 12.09 -28.11
CA ILE A 142 3.96 12.41 -27.46
C ILE A 142 4.14 11.45 -26.31
N TYR A 143 5.30 10.81 -26.19
CA TYR A 143 5.57 9.94 -25.06
C TYR A 143 5.48 10.72 -23.73
N GLY A 144 4.67 10.22 -22.80
CA GLY A 144 4.42 10.92 -21.53
C GLY A 144 3.33 12.00 -21.57
N ASP A 145 2.64 12.16 -22.71
CA ASP A 145 1.48 13.03 -22.85
C ASP A 145 0.21 12.20 -23.03
N SER A 146 -0.87 12.53 -22.33
CA SER A 146 -2.17 11.86 -22.44
C SER A 146 -3.06 12.40 -23.56
N ASN A 147 -2.57 13.35 -24.36
CA ASN A 147 -3.31 13.95 -25.46
C ASN A 147 -2.90 13.38 -26.82
N TYR A 148 -3.80 13.47 -27.79
CA TYR A 148 -3.51 13.28 -29.20
C TYR A 148 -3.50 14.66 -29.93
N TYR A 149 -2.83 14.73 -31.08
CA TYR A 149 -2.73 15.92 -31.88
C TYR A 149 -3.02 15.59 -33.34
N THR A 150 -3.62 16.53 -34.08
CA THR A 150 -4.05 16.35 -35.46
C THR A 150 -3.21 17.12 -36.47
N SER A 151 -2.35 18.04 -36.00
CA SER A 151 -1.40 18.78 -36.81
C SER A 151 -0.05 18.97 -36.10
N LEU A 152 0.98 19.26 -36.90
CA LEU A 152 2.31 19.63 -36.35
C LEU A 152 2.29 20.99 -35.66
N GLU A 153 1.37 21.88 -36.07
CA GLU A 153 1.23 23.17 -35.41
C GLU A 153 0.72 23.05 -33.99
N ASP A 154 -0.17 22.10 -33.73
CA ASP A 154 -0.68 21.81 -32.39
C ASP A 154 0.39 21.30 -31.44
N LEU A 155 1.49 20.75 -31.97
CA LEU A 155 2.66 20.31 -31.19
C LEU A 155 3.53 21.46 -30.73
N ASN A 156 3.46 22.63 -31.37
CA ASN A 156 4.29 23.77 -31.09
C ASN A 156 3.84 24.53 -29.85
N GLY A 157 4.74 25.33 -29.28
CA GLY A 157 4.45 26.21 -28.16
C GLY A 157 4.81 25.63 -26.82
N ILE A 158 4.47 26.36 -25.76
CA ILE A 158 4.77 25.99 -24.38
C ILE A 158 3.77 24.90 -23.89
N LYS A 159 4.29 23.82 -23.29
CA LYS A 159 3.51 22.67 -22.79
C LYS A 159 3.45 22.62 -21.27
N SER A 160 4.57 22.90 -20.62
CA SER A 160 4.68 22.92 -19.17
C SER A 160 5.75 23.89 -18.73
N ALA A 161 5.71 24.31 -17.48
CA ALA A 161 6.77 25.10 -16.87
C ALA A 161 6.90 24.76 -15.39
N GLN A 162 8.12 24.90 -14.84
CA GLN A 162 8.40 24.65 -13.44
C GLN A 162 9.41 25.67 -12.92
N LEU A 163 9.20 26.18 -11.72
CA LEU A 163 10.18 27.03 -11.03
C LEU A 163 11.23 26.13 -10.37
N THR A 164 12.42 26.11 -10.93
CA THR A 164 13.55 25.26 -10.49
C THR A 164 14.54 25.97 -9.59
N ALA A 165 14.55 27.30 -9.61
CA ALA A 165 15.28 28.15 -8.66
C ALA A 165 14.53 29.48 -8.47
N THR A 166 14.88 30.23 -7.43
CA THR A 166 14.25 31.54 -7.16
C THR A 166 14.41 32.59 -8.29
N ASP A 167 15.26 32.30 -9.25
CA ASP A 167 15.55 33.13 -10.42
C ASP A 167 15.34 32.40 -11.76
N THR A 168 14.86 31.16 -11.76
CA THR A 168 14.87 30.31 -12.95
C THR A 168 13.58 29.49 -13.08
N ILE A 169 12.95 29.60 -14.23
CA ILE A 169 11.89 28.71 -14.68
C ILE A 169 12.44 27.86 -15.84
N GLU A 170 12.21 26.55 -15.76
CA GLU A 170 12.38 25.64 -16.89
C GLU A 170 11.04 25.34 -17.51
N ALA A 171 10.94 25.50 -18.83
CA ALA A 171 9.69 25.24 -19.57
C ALA A 171 9.95 24.28 -20.72
N THR A 172 8.96 23.41 -21.00
CA THR A 172 8.99 22.57 -22.20
C THR A 172 8.29 23.33 -23.34
N ILE A 173 9.05 23.62 -24.39
CA ILE A 173 8.54 24.34 -25.59
C ILE A 173 8.93 23.53 -26.82
N ARG A 174 7.98 23.32 -27.71
CA ARG A 174 8.19 22.53 -28.92
C ARG A 174 8.05 23.40 -30.18
N GLY A 175 8.67 22.91 -31.27
CA GLY A 175 8.60 23.60 -32.59
C GLY A 175 9.47 24.83 -32.73
N VAL A 176 10.38 25.11 -31.76
CA VAL A 176 11.26 26.28 -31.83
C VAL A 176 12.71 25.90 -31.52
N THR A 177 13.66 26.55 -32.19
CA THR A 177 15.09 26.30 -32.04
C THR A 177 15.83 27.46 -31.37
N SER A 178 15.16 28.60 -31.16
CA SER A 178 15.71 29.76 -30.46
C SER A 178 14.61 30.52 -29.74
N VAL A 179 14.92 31.08 -28.58
CA VAL A 179 14.05 31.93 -27.76
C VAL A 179 14.85 33.10 -27.21
N THR A 180 14.19 34.19 -26.91
CA THR A 180 14.73 35.41 -26.29
C THR A 180 13.90 35.79 -25.05
N ALA A 181 14.40 36.66 -24.21
CA ALA A 181 13.68 37.18 -23.05
C ALA A 181 12.32 37.82 -23.40
N SER A 182 12.24 38.50 -24.55
CA SER A 182 11.01 39.18 -25.01
C SER A 182 9.89 38.23 -25.43
N ASP A 183 10.18 36.94 -25.66
CA ASP A 183 9.18 35.95 -26.08
C ASP A 183 8.30 35.48 -24.90
N PHE A 184 8.71 35.82 -23.67
CA PHE A 184 8.05 35.36 -22.44
C PHE A 184 7.48 36.50 -21.61
N THR A 185 6.27 36.31 -21.12
CA THR A 185 5.69 37.08 -20.04
C THR A 185 5.60 36.20 -18.81
N VAL A 186 6.24 36.61 -17.68
CA VAL A 186 6.16 35.90 -16.40
C VAL A 186 5.42 36.78 -15.39
N LYS A 187 4.47 36.21 -14.65
CA LYS A 187 3.73 36.89 -13.57
C LYS A 187 3.71 36.02 -12.32
N ASP A 188 3.71 36.64 -11.16
CA ASP A 188 3.47 35.95 -9.87
C ASP A 188 1.97 35.62 -9.69
N SER A 189 1.62 34.90 -8.60
CA SER A 189 0.24 34.52 -8.30
C SER A 189 -0.69 35.71 -8.04
N SER A 190 -0.14 36.89 -7.74
CA SER A 190 -0.92 38.15 -7.62
C SER A 190 -1.14 38.85 -8.99
N GLY A 191 -0.58 38.30 -10.07
CA GLY A 191 -0.61 38.88 -11.40
C GLY A 191 0.44 39.96 -11.66
N THR A 192 1.37 40.18 -10.71
CA THR A 192 2.47 41.16 -10.85
C THR A 192 3.50 40.65 -11.86
N ALA A 193 3.83 41.44 -12.87
CA ALA A 193 4.79 41.07 -13.88
C ALA A 193 6.23 41.00 -13.31
N ILE A 194 6.96 39.97 -13.71
CA ILE A 194 8.37 39.76 -13.36
C ILE A 194 9.20 39.97 -14.63
N THR A 195 10.24 40.79 -14.54
CA THR A 195 11.10 41.08 -15.68
C THR A 195 12.01 39.90 -16.03
N VAL A 196 11.80 39.29 -17.19
CA VAL A 196 12.70 38.25 -17.71
C VAL A 196 14.00 38.88 -18.16
N SER A 197 15.12 38.41 -17.67
CA SER A 197 16.47 38.93 -17.97
C SER A 197 17.11 38.19 -19.13
N SER A 198 16.88 36.91 -19.27
CA SER A 198 17.37 36.09 -20.40
C SER A 198 16.52 34.84 -20.57
N ALA A 199 16.54 34.33 -21.80
CA ALA A 199 15.99 33.01 -22.10
C ALA A 199 16.87 32.29 -23.12
N SER A 200 16.93 30.96 -23.00
CA SER A 200 17.64 30.09 -23.94
C SER A 200 16.90 28.76 -24.05
N ILE A 201 17.08 28.05 -25.16
CA ILE A 201 16.48 26.74 -25.39
C ILE A 201 17.53 25.73 -25.84
N SER A 202 17.41 24.52 -25.38
CA SER A 202 18.20 23.35 -25.79
C SER A 202 17.26 22.16 -25.99
N GLY A 203 17.12 21.71 -27.23
CA GLY A 203 16.06 20.78 -27.60
C GLY A 203 14.68 21.41 -27.35
N SER A 204 13.83 20.74 -26.58
CA SER A 204 12.53 21.28 -26.17
C SER A 204 12.56 22.01 -24.81
N LYS A 205 13.71 22.08 -24.13
CA LYS A 205 13.83 22.66 -22.79
C LYS A 205 14.29 24.11 -22.87
N ALA A 206 13.40 25.04 -22.50
CA ALA A 206 13.70 26.44 -22.36
C ALA A 206 14.04 26.78 -20.91
N THR A 207 15.14 27.52 -20.71
CA THR A 207 15.54 28.09 -19.42
C THR A 207 15.26 29.58 -19.44
N ILE A 208 14.39 30.05 -18.57
CA ILE A 208 13.92 31.44 -18.47
C ILE A 208 14.44 32.01 -17.15
N LYS A 209 15.29 33.07 -17.23
CA LYS A 209 15.86 33.68 -16.05
C LYS A 209 15.31 35.08 -15.80
N PHE A 210 15.18 35.42 -14.53
CA PHE A 210 14.70 36.73 -14.07
C PHE A 210 15.43 37.18 -12.79
N SER A 211 15.16 38.39 -12.31
CA SER A 211 15.83 38.96 -11.14
C SER A 211 15.15 38.46 -9.85
N GLY A 212 15.34 37.17 -9.46
CA GLY A 212 14.89 36.63 -8.20
C GLY A 212 13.39 36.89 -7.87
N ALA A 213 12.65 35.88 -7.58
CA ALA A 213 11.25 36.00 -7.20
C ALA A 213 11.02 35.59 -5.74
N ASP A 214 9.98 36.14 -5.17
CA ASP A 214 9.45 35.69 -3.89
C ASP A 214 8.69 34.37 -4.12
N ILE A 215 9.32 33.25 -3.78
CA ILE A 215 8.73 31.91 -3.96
C ILE A 215 7.40 31.76 -3.21
N SER A 216 7.15 32.54 -2.16
CA SER A 216 5.88 32.52 -1.45
C SER A 216 4.70 33.09 -2.27
N LYS A 217 4.99 33.66 -3.44
CA LYS A 217 4.02 34.09 -4.44
C LYS A 217 3.87 33.11 -5.61
N SER A 218 4.29 31.88 -5.42
CA SER A 218 4.05 30.78 -6.37
C SER A 218 2.57 30.37 -6.37
N PRO A 219 2.10 29.67 -7.43
CA PRO A 219 2.82 29.39 -8.67
C PRO A 219 2.91 30.64 -9.57
N PHE A 220 3.94 30.65 -10.41
CA PHE A 220 4.08 31.71 -11.43
C PHE A 220 3.32 31.30 -12.69
N SER A 221 2.92 32.26 -13.50
CA SER A 221 2.41 32.03 -14.85
C SER A 221 3.46 32.39 -15.88
N VAL A 222 3.62 31.56 -16.88
CA VAL A 222 4.54 31.77 -18.01
C VAL A 222 3.71 31.77 -19.30
N THR A 223 3.75 32.86 -20.01
CA THR A 223 3.08 33.01 -21.31
C THR A 223 4.11 33.03 -22.43
N TYR A 224 3.91 32.22 -23.46
CA TYR A 224 4.66 32.15 -24.70
C TYR A 224 3.66 31.99 -25.87
N ASN A 225 3.73 32.88 -26.86
CA ASN A 225 2.82 32.89 -28.03
C ASN A 225 1.33 32.74 -27.61
N ASP A 226 0.87 33.60 -26.68
CA ASP A 226 -0.51 33.64 -26.17
C ASP A 226 -0.95 32.39 -25.38
N ILE A 227 -0.10 31.36 -25.24
CA ILE A 227 -0.36 30.18 -24.40
C ILE A 227 0.27 30.42 -23.02
N THR A 228 -0.54 30.31 -22.00
CA THR A 228 -0.09 30.46 -20.60
C THR A 228 -0.13 29.13 -19.87
N VAL A 229 0.97 28.78 -19.20
CA VAL A 229 1.09 27.61 -18.32
C VAL A 229 1.46 28.05 -16.91
N SER A 230 1.11 27.24 -15.91
CA SER A 230 1.53 27.43 -14.54
C SER A 230 2.96 26.91 -14.34
N ALA A 231 3.76 27.59 -13.55
CA ALA A 231 5.09 27.19 -13.11
C ALA A 231 5.12 27.12 -11.58
N ALA A 232 4.76 25.96 -11.05
CA ALA A 232 4.89 25.65 -9.63
C ALA A 232 6.37 25.43 -9.26
N PRO A 233 6.78 25.68 -8.01
CA PRO A 233 8.14 25.35 -7.56
C PRO A 233 8.34 23.83 -7.50
N THR A 234 9.57 23.40 -7.79
CA THR A 234 9.94 22.00 -7.55
C THR A 234 9.91 21.67 -6.07
N SER A 235 9.75 20.39 -5.72
CA SER A 235 9.81 19.92 -4.34
C SER A 235 11.13 20.25 -3.67
N GLU A 236 12.25 20.17 -4.40
CA GLU A 236 13.58 20.55 -3.89
C GLU A 236 13.64 22.05 -3.54
N LEU A 237 12.97 22.89 -4.31
CA LEU A 237 12.91 24.31 -4.02
C LEU A 237 12.02 24.60 -2.80
N ILE A 238 10.93 23.89 -2.64
CA ILE A 238 10.09 23.94 -1.44
C ILE A 238 10.88 23.47 -0.22
N ASP A 239 11.56 22.33 -0.31
CA ASP A 239 12.42 21.77 0.73
C ASP A 239 13.63 22.65 1.08
N GLY A 240 14.09 23.46 0.15
CA GLY A 240 15.16 24.43 0.37
C GLY A 240 14.72 25.70 1.13
N ASN A 241 13.42 26.02 1.12
CA ASN A 241 12.92 27.31 1.61
C ASN A 241 11.88 27.22 2.72
N PHE A 242 11.13 26.11 2.84
CA PHE A 242 9.94 26.04 3.70
C PHE A 242 9.93 24.86 4.67
N VAL A 243 11.07 24.28 5.02
CA VAL A 243 11.11 23.24 6.05
C VAL A 243 10.80 23.84 7.41
N TYR A 244 9.74 23.34 8.04
CA TYR A 244 9.31 23.73 9.36
C TYR A 244 9.85 22.80 10.44
N THR A 245 10.57 23.31 11.42
CA THR A 245 11.27 22.51 12.45
C THR A 245 10.89 22.83 13.89
N ALA A 246 10.04 23.81 14.12
CA ALA A 246 9.72 24.30 15.48
C ALA A 246 8.67 23.45 16.23
N ASN A 247 8.76 22.10 16.15
CA ASN A 247 7.77 21.19 16.72
C ASN A 247 7.54 21.32 18.22
N ASP A 248 8.61 21.44 19.01
CA ASP A 248 8.50 21.41 20.47
C ASP A 248 7.91 22.70 21.05
N THR A 249 7.98 23.79 20.31
CA THR A 249 7.52 25.11 20.74
C THR A 249 6.27 25.59 20.03
N ALA A 250 5.99 25.09 18.85
CA ALA A 250 4.86 25.49 18.01
C ALA A 250 4.47 24.37 17.05
N PRO A 251 3.89 23.24 17.52
CA PRO A 251 3.56 22.09 16.69
C PRO A 251 2.57 22.45 15.58
N LEU A 252 2.59 21.67 14.50
CA LEU A 252 1.55 21.70 13.47
C LEU A 252 0.28 20.98 14.00
N GLY A 253 -0.87 21.36 13.48
CA GLY A 253 -2.15 20.90 13.96
C GLY A 253 -2.75 21.80 15.05
N LEU A 254 -3.57 21.20 15.86
CA LEU A 254 -4.28 21.84 16.98
C LEU A 254 -3.45 21.73 18.27
N THR A 255 -3.31 22.84 18.98
CA THR A 255 -2.75 22.86 20.34
C THR A 255 -3.73 23.56 21.28
N ILE A 256 -4.06 22.92 22.39
CA ILE A 256 -4.93 23.47 23.44
C ILE A 256 -4.10 23.65 24.69
N ASP A 257 -3.91 24.91 25.11
CA ASP A 257 -3.27 25.27 26.35
C ASP A 257 -4.35 25.66 27.38
N SER A 258 -3.95 25.92 28.62
CA SER A 258 -4.88 26.33 29.70
C SER A 258 -5.64 27.62 29.41
N SER A 259 -5.19 28.43 28.45
CA SER A 259 -5.77 29.79 28.20
C SER A 259 -5.90 30.13 26.72
N SER A 260 -5.55 29.19 25.81
CA SER A 260 -5.60 29.44 24.36
C SER A 260 -5.67 28.18 23.56
N ILE A 261 -6.25 28.31 22.37
CA ILE A 261 -6.29 27.27 21.34
C ILE A 261 -5.53 27.82 20.15
N THR A 262 -4.52 27.07 19.66
CA THR A 262 -3.75 27.45 18.50
C THR A 262 -4.02 26.45 17.36
N PHE A 263 -4.43 26.97 16.22
CA PHE A 263 -4.59 26.25 14.96
C PHE A 263 -3.39 26.57 14.07
N ARG A 264 -2.68 25.58 13.59
CA ARG A 264 -1.48 25.77 12.75
C ARG A 264 -1.43 24.75 11.64
N THR A 265 -1.27 25.23 10.42
CA THR A 265 -1.06 24.34 9.26
C THR A 265 0.15 24.77 8.45
N TRP A 266 0.67 23.86 7.65
CA TRP A 266 1.77 24.13 6.71
C TRP A 266 1.22 24.14 5.29
N ALA A 267 1.16 25.32 4.70
CA ALA A 267 0.68 25.55 3.34
C ALA A 267 1.54 26.63 2.64
N PRO A 268 2.81 26.28 2.29
CA PRO A 268 3.80 27.26 1.85
C PRO A 268 3.44 27.99 0.56
N LEU A 269 2.63 27.36 -0.29
CA LEU A 269 2.21 27.88 -1.59
C LEU A 269 0.87 28.63 -1.52
N ALA A 270 0.22 28.64 -0.35
CA ALA A 270 -1.06 29.31 -0.19
C ALA A 270 -0.90 30.84 -0.22
N SER A 271 -1.77 31.49 -0.98
CA SER A 271 -1.90 32.94 -1.00
C SER A 271 -2.80 33.46 0.13
N ASP A 272 -3.73 32.63 0.61
CA ASP A 272 -4.67 32.95 1.70
C ASP A 272 -5.08 31.68 2.43
N VAL A 273 -5.17 31.75 3.76
CA VAL A 273 -5.68 30.65 4.60
C VAL A 273 -6.63 31.24 5.66
N LYS A 274 -7.84 30.69 5.73
CA LYS A 274 -8.85 31.03 6.72
C LYS A 274 -9.27 29.82 7.53
N LEU A 275 -9.53 30.04 8.80
CA LEU A 275 -10.10 29.04 9.69
C LEU A 275 -11.64 29.11 9.62
N LEU A 276 -12.27 27.97 9.43
CA LEU A 276 -13.72 27.78 9.45
C LEU A 276 -14.07 27.00 10.72
N ILE A 277 -14.95 27.53 11.54
CA ILE A 277 -15.44 26.87 12.77
C ILE A 277 -16.86 26.37 12.54
N TYR A 278 -17.15 25.18 13.05
CA TYR A 278 -18.48 24.54 13.03
C TYR A 278 -18.89 24.22 14.47
N GLU A 279 -20.13 24.54 14.82
CA GLU A 279 -20.65 24.39 16.19
C GLU A 279 -20.74 22.94 16.66
N ASN A 280 -20.98 22.02 15.73
CA ASN A 280 -21.14 20.59 16.00
C ASN A 280 -21.06 19.76 14.70
N ALA A 281 -21.15 18.43 14.81
CA ALA A 281 -21.14 17.51 13.67
C ALA A 281 -22.29 17.75 12.67
N ALA A 282 -23.48 18.17 13.16
CA ALA A 282 -24.61 18.49 12.28
C ALA A 282 -24.33 19.76 11.44
N ALA A 283 -23.62 20.74 12.00
CA ALA A 283 -23.17 21.93 11.30
C ALA A 283 -22.12 21.59 10.22
N VAL A 284 -21.24 20.61 10.48
CA VAL A 284 -20.30 20.07 9.46
C VAL A 284 -21.08 19.46 8.29
N THR A 285 -22.05 18.60 8.58
CA THR A 285 -22.88 17.94 7.56
C THR A 285 -23.68 18.95 6.73
N SER A 286 -24.24 19.98 7.36
CA SER A 286 -24.99 21.06 6.68
C SER A 286 -24.09 22.11 6.04
N LYS A 287 -22.77 22.03 6.24
CA LYS A 287 -21.75 23.01 5.82
C LYS A 287 -22.02 24.43 6.35
N THR A 288 -22.57 24.51 7.55
CA THR A 288 -22.94 25.77 8.22
C THR A 288 -21.82 26.19 9.18
N ILE A 289 -21.02 27.20 8.79
CA ILE A 289 -19.95 27.73 9.66
C ILE A 289 -20.52 28.65 10.73
N SER A 290 -19.85 28.69 11.88
CA SER A 290 -20.16 29.61 12.99
C SER A 290 -19.44 30.95 12.75
N GLY A 291 -20.18 31.97 12.42
CA GLY A 291 -19.65 33.33 12.11
C GLY A 291 -18.97 33.41 10.74
N ASP A 292 -18.15 34.44 10.57
CA ASP A 292 -17.37 34.62 9.33
C ASP A 292 -16.07 33.80 9.36
N PRO A 293 -15.53 33.41 8.16
CA PRO A 293 -14.22 32.76 8.07
C PRO A 293 -13.12 33.63 8.70
N ILE A 294 -12.37 33.06 9.65
CA ILE A 294 -11.35 33.77 10.44
C ILE A 294 -10.04 33.81 9.66
N GLN A 295 -9.50 35.00 9.43
CA GLN A 295 -8.19 35.17 8.76
C GLN A 295 -7.07 34.62 9.60
N MET A 296 -6.25 33.71 9.06
CA MET A 296 -5.05 33.21 9.71
C MET A 296 -3.85 34.12 9.39
N GLU A 297 -2.88 34.13 10.30
CA GLU A 297 -1.63 34.84 10.14
C GLU A 297 -0.59 33.96 9.46
N LYS A 298 0.19 34.53 8.54
CA LYS A 298 1.31 33.85 7.92
C LYS A 298 2.48 33.77 8.88
N GLY A 299 2.95 32.57 9.18
CA GLY A 299 4.10 32.29 10.01
C GLY A 299 5.39 32.05 9.23
N GLU A 300 6.39 31.56 9.89
CA GLU A 300 7.68 31.19 9.29
C GLU A 300 7.58 29.88 8.50
N SER A 301 8.51 29.67 7.57
CA SER A 301 8.67 28.41 6.81
C SER A 301 7.36 27.90 6.16
N GLY A 302 6.52 28.83 5.69
CA GLY A 302 5.28 28.49 4.98
C GLY A 302 4.12 28.05 5.88
N THR A 303 4.22 28.27 7.21
CA THR A 303 3.11 27.98 8.12
C THR A 303 2.07 29.10 8.11
N TRP A 304 0.87 28.75 8.53
CA TRP A 304 -0.25 29.65 8.83
C TRP A 304 -0.82 29.29 10.19
N PHE A 305 -1.16 30.29 11.02
CA PHE A 305 -1.67 30.03 12.34
C PHE A 305 -2.75 31.04 12.75
N TYR A 306 -3.61 30.63 13.68
CA TYR A 306 -4.53 31.47 14.40
C TYR A 306 -4.54 31.06 15.87
N LYS A 307 -4.48 32.03 16.79
CA LYS A 307 -4.54 31.81 18.23
C LYS A 307 -5.82 32.41 18.80
N SER A 308 -6.70 31.55 19.34
CA SER A 308 -7.92 31.94 20.01
C SER A 308 -7.73 31.96 21.53
N SER A 309 -8.30 32.95 22.20
CA SER A 309 -8.51 32.97 23.67
C SER A 309 -9.90 32.46 24.09
N ASP A 310 -10.74 32.10 23.12
CA ASP A 310 -12.06 31.55 23.37
C ASP A 310 -11.96 30.06 23.69
N MET A 311 -11.86 29.73 24.96
CA MET A 311 -11.76 28.35 25.45
C MET A 311 -13.08 27.59 25.37
N THR A 312 -14.21 28.26 25.05
CA THR A 312 -15.47 27.54 24.85
C THR A 312 -15.44 26.64 23.60
N LEU A 313 -14.53 26.91 22.67
CA LEU A 313 -14.32 26.08 21.49
C LEU A 313 -13.72 24.71 21.81
N ALA A 314 -13.03 24.55 22.95
CA ALA A 314 -12.38 23.32 23.39
C ALA A 314 -13.32 22.39 24.20
N ASP A 315 -14.63 22.52 24.02
CA ASP A 315 -15.63 21.70 24.72
C ASP A 315 -15.83 20.29 24.12
N GLY A 316 -15.05 19.96 23.10
CA GLY A 316 -15.12 18.68 22.37
C GLY A 316 -16.27 18.57 21.37
N LYS A 317 -17.10 19.60 21.19
CA LYS A 317 -18.25 19.58 20.28
C LYS A 317 -17.98 20.32 18.98
N HIS A 318 -17.05 21.29 19.00
CA HIS A 318 -16.73 22.12 17.87
C HIS A 318 -15.80 21.41 16.89
N TYR A 319 -15.92 21.78 15.60
CA TYR A 319 -15.08 21.29 14.52
C TYR A 319 -14.51 22.46 13.73
N TYR A 320 -13.45 22.18 12.98
CA TYR A 320 -12.83 23.17 12.12
C TYR A 320 -12.37 22.59 10.78
N LYS A 321 -12.19 23.49 9.81
CA LYS A 321 -11.52 23.25 8.53
C LYS A 321 -10.64 24.44 8.21
N TYR A 322 -9.68 24.22 7.34
CA TYR A 322 -8.97 25.33 6.71
C TYR A 322 -9.55 25.58 5.31
N ARG A 323 -9.81 26.86 5.02
CA ARG A 323 -10.06 27.31 3.66
C ARG A 323 -8.74 27.81 3.09
N ILE A 324 -8.14 27.01 2.20
CA ILE A 324 -6.82 27.26 1.63
C ILE A 324 -6.98 27.68 0.18
N THR A 325 -6.39 28.80 -0.18
CA THR A 325 -6.34 29.29 -1.56
C THR A 325 -4.93 29.13 -2.12
N ASN A 326 -4.78 28.16 -3.02
CA ASN A 326 -3.57 27.93 -3.78
C ASN A 326 -3.81 28.42 -5.23
N SER A 327 -3.11 29.48 -5.65
CA SER A 327 -3.34 30.08 -6.98
C SER A 327 -4.81 30.51 -7.20
N SER A 328 -5.51 29.91 -8.14
CA SER A 328 -6.93 30.18 -8.44
C SER A 328 -7.91 29.19 -7.77
N GLN A 329 -7.38 28.16 -7.08
CA GLN A 329 -8.21 27.13 -6.47
C GLN A 329 -8.33 27.35 -4.97
N THR A 330 -9.55 27.30 -4.45
CA THR A 330 -9.85 27.40 -3.01
C THR A 330 -10.53 26.12 -2.55
N ASN A 331 -9.97 25.49 -1.51
CA ASN A 331 -10.46 24.23 -0.92
C ASN A 331 -10.79 24.42 0.55
N ASP A 332 -11.90 23.84 1.01
CA ASP A 332 -12.23 23.69 2.44
C ASP A 332 -11.80 22.27 2.88
N VAL A 333 -10.68 22.17 3.57
CA VAL A 333 -9.99 20.90 3.88
C VAL A 333 -9.90 20.68 5.38
N ALA A 334 -10.09 19.42 5.83
CA ALA A 334 -9.77 19.02 7.20
C ALA A 334 -8.26 19.13 7.44
N ASP A 335 -7.86 19.36 8.68
CA ASP A 335 -6.45 19.49 9.04
C ASP A 335 -5.77 18.11 8.95
N ILE A 336 -4.80 17.96 8.07
CA ILE A 336 -4.02 16.71 7.93
C ILE A 336 -3.21 16.35 9.18
N TRP A 337 -3.00 17.32 10.09
CA TRP A 337 -2.28 17.15 11.34
C TRP A 337 -3.23 16.90 12.54
N SER A 338 -4.55 16.81 12.31
CA SER A 338 -5.50 16.53 13.38
C SER A 338 -5.51 15.07 13.80
N TYR A 339 -5.87 14.82 15.05
CA TYR A 339 -5.92 13.49 15.68
C TYR A 339 -7.34 13.03 16.00
N ALA A 340 -8.33 13.86 15.77
CA ALA A 340 -9.74 13.53 15.88
C ALA A 340 -10.53 14.26 14.80
N ALA A 341 -11.51 13.58 14.20
CA ALA A 341 -12.31 14.13 13.13
C ALA A 341 -13.78 13.69 13.22
N SER A 342 -14.64 14.42 12.53
CA SER A 342 -16.03 14.02 12.32
C SER A 342 -16.10 12.71 11.53
N PRO A 343 -17.24 12.00 11.52
CA PRO A 343 -17.43 10.88 10.61
C PRO A 343 -16.97 11.22 9.19
N ASP A 344 -16.34 10.23 8.51
CA ASP A 344 -15.77 10.35 7.18
C ASP A 344 -14.66 11.43 7.07
N SER A 345 -14.03 11.82 8.17
CA SER A 345 -12.98 12.87 8.26
C SER A 345 -13.30 14.16 7.51
N VAL A 346 -14.58 14.55 7.48
CA VAL A 346 -15.04 15.76 6.77
C VAL A 346 -14.48 17.03 7.39
N ALA A 347 -14.35 17.08 8.72
CA ALA A 347 -13.77 18.20 9.45
C ALA A 347 -13.03 17.70 10.69
N SER A 348 -11.99 18.41 11.09
CA SER A 348 -11.22 18.12 12.30
C SER A 348 -11.97 18.56 13.56
N GLN A 349 -11.89 17.79 14.65
CA GLN A 349 -12.52 18.10 15.92
C GLN A 349 -11.61 18.96 16.78
N ILE A 350 -12.18 19.92 17.51
CA ILE A 350 -11.44 20.76 18.46
C ILE A 350 -11.45 20.06 19.82
N VAL A 351 -10.45 19.22 20.07
CA VAL A 351 -10.34 18.44 21.30
C VAL A 351 -8.89 18.12 21.62
N ASP A 352 -8.51 18.15 22.89
CA ASP A 352 -7.26 17.56 23.36
C ASP A 352 -7.50 16.07 23.66
N ILE A 353 -7.00 15.21 22.80
CA ILE A 353 -7.13 13.77 22.96
C ILE A 353 -6.24 13.20 24.06
N ASN A 354 -5.26 13.97 24.56
CA ASN A 354 -4.26 13.50 25.53
C ASN A 354 -4.55 13.93 26.97
N ASP A 355 -5.65 14.68 27.19
CA ASP A 355 -6.07 15.03 28.56
C ASP A 355 -6.35 13.77 29.37
N GLY A 356 -5.53 13.56 30.39
CA GLY A 356 -5.62 12.38 31.26
C GLY A 356 -5.15 11.06 30.69
N TRP A 357 -4.52 11.04 29.47
CA TRP A 357 -4.01 9.81 28.87
C TRP A 357 -2.74 9.30 29.58
N GLU A 358 -2.60 7.97 29.65
CA GLU A 358 -1.50 7.30 30.32
C GLU A 358 -0.15 7.46 29.56
N ALA A 359 0.98 7.26 30.24
CA ALA A 359 2.29 7.20 29.59
C ALA A 359 2.42 5.95 28.73
N TYR A 360 3.21 6.05 27.63
CA TYR A 360 3.47 4.95 26.72
C TYR A 360 3.84 3.64 27.44
N HIS A 361 3.24 2.55 26.99
CA HIS A 361 3.48 1.21 27.52
C HIS A 361 3.70 0.19 26.39
N ASN A 362 4.67 -0.72 26.58
CA ASN A 362 4.85 -1.91 25.76
C ASN A 362 4.89 -3.15 26.65
N PRO A 363 3.95 -4.08 26.53
CA PRO A 363 3.93 -5.30 27.36
C PRO A 363 5.03 -6.30 26.96
N PHE A 364 5.70 -6.11 25.81
CA PHE A 364 6.74 -7.00 25.32
C PHE A 364 8.14 -6.43 25.53
N THR A 365 9.01 -7.24 26.14
CA THR A 365 10.43 -6.92 26.33
C THR A 365 11.28 -8.09 25.83
N GLY A 366 11.59 -8.11 24.55
CA GLY A 366 12.31 -9.23 23.94
C GLY A 366 12.96 -8.84 22.62
N LYS A 367 13.58 -9.82 21.98
CA LYS A 367 14.11 -9.67 20.63
C LYS A 367 13.02 -9.98 19.62
N TYR A 368 13.16 -9.51 18.39
CA TYR A 368 12.25 -9.87 17.29
C TYR A 368 12.02 -11.39 17.19
N THR A 369 13.07 -12.20 17.38
CA THR A 369 12.99 -13.66 17.31
C THR A 369 12.21 -14.31 18.45
N ASP A 370 11.96 -13.59 19.55
CA ASP A 370 11.14 -14.05 20.67
C ASP A 370 9.65 -13.75 20.43
N ALA A 371 9.35 -12.93 19.43
CA ALA A 371 7.98 -12.62 19.02
C ALA A 371 7.35 -13.78 18.24
N VAL A 372 6.03 -13.93 18.39
CA VAL A 372 5.14 -14.70 17.53
C VAL A 372 4.04 -13.76 17.11
N ILE A 373 4.04 -13.38 15.83
CA ILE A 373 3.16 -12.34 15.29
C ILE A 373 1.92 -13.00 14.68
N TYR A 374 0.74 -12.47 15.03
CA TYR A 374 -0.57 -12.92 14.58
C TYR A 374 -1.28 -11.79 13.82
N GLU A 375 -1.40 -11.91 12.51
CA GLU A 375 -2.10 -10.94 11.67
C GLU A 375 -3.62 -11.08 11.83
N MET A 376 -4.32 -9.96 11.96
CA MET A 376 -5.77 -9.98 12.14
C MET A 376 -6.45 -8.77 11.51
N HIS A 377 -7.70 -8.97 11.08
CA HIS A 377 -8.62 -7.92 10.67
C HIS A 377 -9.70 -7.73 11.74
N VAL A 378 -9.96 -6.48 12.13
CA VAL A 378 -10.93 -6.16 13.20
C VAL A 378 -12.29 -6.76 12.92
N ARG A 379 -12.85 -6.53 11.73
CA ARG A 379 -14.17 -7.02 11.35
C ARG A 379 -14.27 -8.55 11.37
N ASP A 380 -13.26 -9.24 10.85
CA ASP A 380 -13.30 -10.71 10.74
C ASP A 380 -13.39 -11.36 12.11
N TRP A 381 -12.59 -10.90 13.06
CA TRP A 381 -12.57 -11.45 14.40
C TRP A 381 -13.78 -11.02 15.24
N ALA A 382 -14.23 -9.77 15.16
CA ALA A 382 -15.43 -9.36 15.87
C ALA A 382 -16.65 -10.19 15.40
N LYS A 383 -16.78 -10.41 14.09
CA LYS A 383 -17.86 -11.24 13.52
C LYS A 383 -17.72 -12.72 13.87
N ALA A 384 -16.52 -13.25 14.02
CA ALA A 384 -16.29 -14.64 14.46
C ALA A 384 -16.91 -14.91 15.85
N PHE A 385 -17.02 -13.90 16.69
CA PHE A 385 -17.66 -13.96 18.00
C PHE A 385 -19.12 -13.49 18.01
N GLY A 386 -19.69 -13.21 16.82
CA GLY A 386 -21.09 -12.84 16.66
C GLY A 386 -21.37 -11.34 16.73
N GLY A 387 -20.33 -10.51 16.62
CA GLY A 387 -20.44 -9.05 16.55
C GLY A 387 -20.69 -8.54 15.13
N GLU A 388 -20.65 -7.22 14.98
CA GLU A 388 -20.88 -6.48 13.72
C GLU A 388 -19.58 -6.01 13.04
N GLY A 389 -18.43 -6.19 13.68
CA GLY A 389 -17.12 -5.81 13.17
C GLY A 389 -16.54 -4.56 13.85
N LYS A 390 -16.82 -4.34 15.12
CA LYS A 390 -16.50 -3.11 15.86
C LYS A 390 -15.37 -3.31 16.87
N PHE A 391 -14.67 -2.22 17.20
CA PHE A 391 -13.59 -2.20 18.19
C PHE A 391 -14.06 -2.65 19.58
N ASP A 392 -15.20 -2.10 20.07
CA ASP A 392 -15.73 -2.42 21.39
C ASP A 392 -16.14 -3.88 21.57
N GLU A 393 -16.48 -4.55 20.47
CA GLU A 393 -16.84 -5.96 20.46
C GLU A 393 -15.62 -6.85 20.68
N LEU A 394 -14.51 -6.54 20.01
CA LEU A 394 -13.23 -7.21 20.24
C LEU A 394 -12.66 -6.90 21.62
N THR A 395 -12.78 -5.66 22.09
CA THR A 395 -12.41 -5.26 23.46
C THR A 395 -13.07 -6.17 24.50
N LYS A 396 -14.34 -6.50 24.34
CA LYS A 396 -15.05 -7.45 25.23
C LYS A 396 -14.49 -8.87 25.15
N GLU A 397 -14.15 -9.33 23.95
CA GLU A 397 -13.58 -10.67 23.73
C GLU A 397 -12.11 -10.78 24.15
N LEU A 398 -11.49 -9.66 24.49
CA LEU A 398 -10.15 -9.55 25.10
C LEU A 398 -10.19 -9.40 26.63
N GLY A 399 -11.37 -9.29 27.26
CA GLY A 399 -11.50 -9.34 28.72
C GLY A 399 -11.05 -10.68 29.30
N ASP A 400 -10.93 -10.78 30.64
CA ASP A 400 -10.39 -11.96 31.36
C ASP A 400 -11.05 -13.30 30.99
N THR A 401 -12.33 -13.28 30.63
CA THR A 401 -13.10 -14.47 30.22
C THR A 401 -13.35 -14.48 28.70
N GLY A 402 -12.79 -13.55 27.97
CA GLY A 402 -12.99 -13.39 26.55
C GLY A 402 -12.38 -14.54 25.74
N LYS A 403 -13.09 -15.00 24.74
CA LYS A 403 -12.67 -16.15 23.93
C LYS A 403 -11.48 -15.85 23.06
N PHE A 404 -11.35 -14.61 22.61
CA PHE A 404 -10.21 -14.19 21.79
C PHE A 404 -8.94 -14.12 22.63
N ALA A 405 -9.01 -13.53 23.83
CA ALA A 405 -7.90 -13.54 24.78
C ALA A 405 -7.41 -14.97 25.09
N GLN A 406 -8.35 -15.88 25.37
CA GLN A 406 -8.03 -17.29 25.63
C GLN A 406 -7.38 -17.96 24.42
N HIS A 407 -7.88 -17.69 23.20
CA HIS A 407 -7.32 -18.23 21.97
C HIS A 407 -5.86 -17.80 21.75
N LEU A 408 -5.59 -16.51 21.84
CA LEU A 408 -4.24 -15.96 21.63
C LEU A 408 -3.25 -16.44 22.69
N LYS A 409 -3.67 -16.49 23.96
CA LYS A 409 -2.84 -17.00 25.06
C LYS A 409 -2.57 -18.49 24.93
N ASP A 410 -3.61 -19.29 24.60
CA ASP A 410 -3.47 -20.73 24.41
C ASP A 410 -2.49 -21.07 23.29
N LEU A 411 -2.54 -20.31 22.20
CA LEU A 411 -1.62 -20.45 21.08
C LEU A 411 -0.20 -19.93 21.41
N GLY A 412 -0.06 -19.02 22.37
CA GLY A 412 1.20 -18.45 22.79
C GLY A 412 1.64 -17.21 22.00
N ILE A 413 0.68 -16.49 21.40
CA ILE A 413 0.89 -15.25 20.66
C ILE A 413 1.46 -14.17 21.57
N THR A 414 2.38 -13.37 21.04
CA THR A 414 3.02 -12.25 21.74
C THR A 414 2.68 -10.90 21.12
N HIS A 415 2.38 -10.88 19.84
CA HIS A 415 2.02 -9.67 19.09
C HIS A 415 0.83 -9.93 18.19
N VAL A 416 -0.06 -8.98 18.10
CA VAL A 416 -1.05 -8.93 17.02
C VAL A 416 -0.64 -7.85 16.02
N GLN A 417 -0.73 -8.14 14.73
CA GLN A 417 -0.68 -7.12 13.66
C GLN A 417 -2.11 -6.88 13.20
N ILE A 418 -2.59 -5.66 13.42
CA ILE A 418 -3.93 -5.24 12.99
C ILE A 418 -3.82 -4.66 11.56
N LEU A 419 -4.62 -5.17 10.61
CA LEU A 419 -4.77 -4.59 9.28
C LEU A 419 -5.16 -3.11 9.40
N PRO A 420 -5.05 -2.27 8.33
CA PRO A 420 -5.18 -0.83 8.44
C PRO A 420 -6.37 -0.40 9.28
N ALA A 421 -6.12 0.38 10.34
CA ALA A 421 -7.11 0.84 11.31
C ALA A 421 -7.19 2.37 11.40
N PHE A 422 -6.47 3.10 10.55
CA PHE A 422 -6.68 4.52 10.31
C PHE A 422 -7.76 4.74 9.24
N ASP A 423 -8.29 5.96 9.16
CA ASP A 423 -9.38 6.33 8.27
C ASP A 423 -9.04 6.11 6.79
N TYR A 424 -9.88 5.37 6.09
CA TYR A 424 -9.73 5.06 4.67
C TYR A 424 -10.98 5.47 3.88
N ALA A 425 -10.81 5.71 2.57
CA ALA A 425 -11.81 6.34 1.71
C ALA A 425 -13.01 5.40 1.41
N GLN A 426 -13.77 5.10 2.45
CA GLN A 426 -15.07 4.42 2.34
C GLN A 426 -16.00 5.01 3.42
N PRO A 427 -17.20 5.49 3.04
CA PRO A 427 -18.10 6.10 3.99
C PRO A 427 -18.38 5.22 5.21
N ASN A 428 -18.41 5.81 6.41
CA ASN A 428 -18.70 5.09 7.66
C ASN A 428 -20.04 4.34 7.63
N SER A 429 -20.98 4.82 6.81
CA SER A 429 -22.27 4.18 6.56
C SER A 429 -22.25 3.03 5.56
N ASP A 430 -21.14 2.80 4.85
CA ASP A 430 -21.03 1.70 3.89
C ASP A 430 -20.55 0.42 4.60
N GLU A 431 -21.44 -0.56 4.71
CA GLU A 431 -21.16 -1.83 5.39
C GLU A 431 -20.40 -2.86 4.53
N LYS A 432 -20.05 -2.53 3.28
CA LYS A 432 -19.29 -3.44 2.44
C LYS A 432 -17.92 -3.74 3.06
N TYR A 433 -17.45 -4.94 2.82
CA TYR A 433 -16.14 -5.37 3.29
C TYR A 433 -15.00 -4.61 2.61
N ASN A 434 -13.95 -4.28 3.35
CA ASN A 434 -12.73 -3.68 2.84
C ASN A 434 -11.59 -3.96 3.82
N TRP A 435 -10.39 -4.26 3.32
CA TRP A 435 -9.20 -4.42 4.16
C TRP A 435 -8.65 -3.09 4.69
N GLY A 436 -8.97 -1.94 4.04
CA GLY A 436 -8.53 -0.61 4.47
C GLY A 436 -7.27 -0.07 3.77
N TYR A 437 -6.77 -0.72 2.72
CA TYR A 437 -5.58 -0.25 1.98
C TYR A 437 -5.87 0.88 0.97
N ASN A 438 -6.75 1.80 1.32
CA ASN A 438 -7.04 3.02 0.56
C ASN A 438 -7.13 4.23 1.51
N PRO A 439 -6.01 4.63 2.13
CA PRO A 439 -5.99 5.61 3.21
C PRO A 439 -6.48 6.99 2.76
N TYR A 440 -7.22 7.66 3.66
CA TYR A 440 -7.73 9.01 3.46
C TYR A 440 -7.15 9.99 4.49
N HIS A 441 -7.22 9.67 5.79
CA HIS A 441 -6.63 10.46 6.86
C HIS A 441 -5.73 9.60 7.75
N TYR A 442 -4.42 9.80 7.68
CA TYR A 442 -3.43 8.93 8.33
C TYR A 442 -3.42 8.98 9.87
N ASN A 443 -3.99 10.03 10.50
CA ASN A 443 -3.87 10.28 11.94
C ASN A 443 -5.15 10.03 12.74
N VAL A 444 -6.20 9.54 12.10
CA VAL A 444 -7.52 9.33 12.72
C VAL A 444 -7.90 7.87 12.63
N PRO A 445 -8.40 7.23 13.70
CA PRO A 445 -8.88 5.85 13.63
C PRO A 445 -10.07 5.69 12.69
N GLU A 446 -10.19 4.51 12.09
CA GLU A 446 -11.25 4.16 11.14
C GLU A 446 -12.64 4.18 11.79
N GLY A 447 -13.50 5.09 11.36
CA GLY A 447 -14.83 5.28 11.92
C GLY A 447 -15.80 4.11 11.67
N ARG A 448 -15.57 3.28 10.65
CA ARG A 448 -16.39 2.10 10.36
C ARG A 448 -16.25 1.01 11.42
N TYR A 449 -15.15 1.00 12.16
CA TYR A 449 -14.94 0.09 13.29
C TYR A 449 -15.48 0.63 14.62
N VAL A 450 -15.99 1.87 14.63
CA VAL A 450 -16.55 2.51 15.81
C VAL A 450 -18.03 2.14 15.95
N LYS A 451 -18.42 1.79 17.15
CA LYS A 451 -19.83 1.56 17.46
C LYS A 451 -20.48 2.88 17.87
N ASP A 452 -21.65 3.19 17.29
CA ASP A 452 -22.47 4.36 17.65
C ASP A 452 -21.67 5.68 17.62
N MET A 453 -20.84 5.88 16.57
CA MET A 453 -19.98 7.06 16.44
C MET A 453 -20.82 8.34 16.40
N VAL A 454 -20.68 9.18 17.43
CA VAL A 454 -21.29 10.51 17.53
C VAL A 454 -20.29 11.58 17.14
N ASP A 455 -19.04 11.43 17.57
CA ASP A 455 -17.94 12.34 17.26
C ASP A 455 -16.58 11.61 17.18
N GLY A 456 -15.51 12.36 16.89
CA GLY A 456 -14.18 11.79 16.71
C GLY A 456 -13.58 11.18 17.96
N THR A 457 -14.01 11.61 19.16
CA THR A 457 -13.49 11.05 20.42
C THR A 457 -13.99 9.62 20.65
N ASP A 458 -15.12 9.23 20.07
CA ASP A 458 -15.59 7.84 20.11
C ASP A 458 -14.60 6.91 19.40
N ALA A 459 -14.07 7.34 18.25
CA ALA A 459 -13.06 6.59 17.52
C ALA A 459 -11.74 6.48 18.31
N VAL A 460 -11.29 7.59 18.86
CA VAL A 460 -10.09 7.64 19.71
C VAL A 460 -10.23 6.69 20.89
N ASN A 461 -11.30 6.80 21.65
CA ASN A 461 -11.51 6.02 22.88
C ASN A 461 -11.67 4.53 22.60
N GLN A 462 -12.53 4.14 21.63
CA GLN A 462 -12.76 2.73 21.35
C GLN A 462 -11.50 2.04 20.79
N PHE A 463 -10.68 2.73 20.01
CA PHE A 463 -9.42 2.16 19.53
C PHE A 463 -8.38 2.05 20.65
N ARG A 464 -8.27 3.06 21.53
CA ARG A 464 -7.45 3.00 22.76
C ARG A 464 -7.85 1.84 23.66
N ASP A 465 -9.14 1.67 23.90
CA ASP A 465 -9.67 0.58 24.71
C ASP A 465 -9.31 -0.78 24.13
N LEU A 466 -9.34 -0.93 22.80
CA LEU A 466 -8.92 -2.16 22.13
C LEU A 466 -7.42 -2.42 22.33
N ILE A 467 -6.56 -1.41 22.12
CA ILE A 467 -5.11 -1.57 22.32
C ILE A 467 -4.82 -1.92 23.77
N LYS A 468 -5.43 -1.18 24.71
CA LYS A 468 -5.29 -1.49 26.14
C LYS A 468 -5.73 -2.89 26.49
N ALA A 469 -6.82 -3.39 25.92
CA ALA A 469 -7.30 -4.75 26.15
C ALA A 469 -6.28 -5.82 25.68
N PHE A 470 -5.58 -5.61 24.57
CA PHE A 470 -4.48 -6.48 24.18
C PHE A 470 -3.32 -6.41 25.18
N HIS A 471 -2.92 -5.21 25.61
CA HIS A 471 -1.84 -5.01 26.57
C HIS A 471 -2.15 -5.65 27.93
N ASP A 472 -3.38 -5.57 28.39
CA ASP A 472 -3.82 -6.23 29.65
C ASP A 472 -3.69 -7.77 29.56
N GLN A 473 -3.67 -8.33 28.34
CA GLN A 473 -3.39 -9.76 28.10
C GLN A 473 -1.89 -10.04 27.90
N GLY A 474 -1.02 -9.04 27.98
CA GLY A 474 0.41 -9.16 27.73
C GLY A 474 0.76 -9.30 26.23
N ILE A 475 -0.09 -8.83 25.34
CA ILE A 475 0.07 -8.90 23.90
C ILE A 475 0.36 -7.50 23.36
N ALA A 476 1.48 -7.33 22.69
CA ALA A 476 1.86 -6.10 22.01
C ALA A 476 1.08 -5.93 20.69
N VAL A 477 0.89 -4.68 20.27
CA VAL A 477 0.14 -4.36 19.06
C VAL A 477 1.04 -3.73 18.00
N ILE A 478 0.99 -4.28 16.80
CA ILE A 478 1.62 -3.77 15.58
C ILE A 478 0.51 -3.23 14.69
N MET A 479 0.67 -2.02 14.19
CA MET A 479 -0.27 -1.41 13.25
C MET A 479 0.24 -1.56 11.82
N ASP A 480 -0.62 -2.00 10.93
CA ASP A 480 -0.35 -2.00 9.48
C ASP A 480 -0.56 -0.58 8.94
N VAL A 481 0.49 0.01 8.34
CA VAL A 481 0.49 1.39 7.87
C VAL A 481 0.75 1.47 6.37
N VAL A 482 -0.06 2.29 5.69
CA VAL A 482 -0.10 2.40 4.23
C VAL A 482 0.38 3.80 3.80
N TYR A 483 1.60 4.19 4.21
CA TYR A 483 2.15 5.50 3.84
C TYR A 483 2.70 5.58 2.41
N ASN A 484 2.55 4.51 1.64
CA ASN A 484 3.04 4.46 0.25
C ASN A 484 2.12 5.16 -0.75
N HIS A 485 0.80 5.28 -0.47
CA HIS A 485 -0.18 5.96 -1.32
C HIS A 485 -1.38 6.47 -0.51
N THR A 486 -2.23 7.27 -1.14
CA THR A 486 -3.53 7.67 -0.64
C THR A 486 -4.64 7.21 -1.59
N ALA A 487 -5.87 7.19 -1.11
CA ALA A 487 -7.04 6.76 -1.92
C ALA A 487 -7.27 7.62 -3.18
N GLY A 488 -6.80 8.86 -3.19
CA GLY A 488 -6.94 9.77 -4.33
C GLY A 488 -5.90 10.87 -4.33
N THR A 489 -5.92 11.69 -5.36
CA THR A 489 -5.06 12.88 -5.55
C THR A 489 -5.90 14.10 -5.90
N GLY A 490 -5.32 15.26 -5.96
CA GLY A 490 -6.01 16.51 -6.28
C GLY A 490 -7.10 16.83 -5.26
N ILE A 491 -8.31 17.14 -5.72
CA ILE A 491 -9.46 17.48 -4.85
C ILE A 491 -9.99 16.29 -4.03
N ASN A 492 -9.52 15.07 -4.29
CA ASN A 492 -9.86 13.86 -3.56
C ASN A 492 -8.81 13.50 -2.49
N SER A 493 -7.83 14.37 -2.25
CA SER A 493 -6.77 14.19 -1.27
C SER A 493 -6.70 15.40 -0.33
N LEU A 494 -6.76 15.15 0.97
CA LEU A 494 -6.52 16.19 1.99
C LEU A 494 -5.15 16.85 1.80
N TYR A 495 -4.16 16.06 1.40
CA TYR A 495 -2.76 16.46 1.24
C TYR A 495 -2.57 17.39 0.05
N ASP A 496 -3.13 17.05 -1.12
CA ASP A 496 -3.09 17.91 -2.31
C ASP A 496 -3.96 19.17 -2.18
N MET A 497 -5.09 19.07 -1.47
CA MET A 497 -5.90 20.26 -1.17
C MET A 497 -5.16 21.24 -0.24
N THR A 498 -4.24 20.74 0.58
CA THR A 498 -3.39 21.54 1.47
C THR A 498 -2.16 22.08 0.76
N VAL A 499 -1.36 21.22 0.14
CA VAL A 499 -0.15 21.59 -0.61
C VAL A 499 -0.13 20.82 -1.93
N PRO A 500 -0.62 21.41 -3.02
CA PRO A 500 -0.74 20.73 -4.30
C PRO A 500 0.56 20.04 -4.76
N GLU A 501 0.44 18.79 -5.15
CA GLU A 501 1.48 17.94 -5.74
C GLU A 501 2.69 17.62 -4.84
N TYR A 502 2.88 18.32 -3.72
CA TYR A 502 4.07 18.17 -2.88
C TYR A 502 4.14 16.83 -2.12
N PHE A 503 2.99 16.29 -1.70
CA PHE A 503 2.96 15.02 -0.95
C PHE A 503 3.21 13.79 -1.82
N TYR A 504 3.25 13.96 -3.14
CA TYR A 504 3.36 12.86 -4.10
C TYR A 504 4.61 12.97 -4.97
N ARG A 505 5.12 11.82 -5.40
CA ARG A 505 6.12 11.79 -6.47
C ARG A 505 5.45 12.00 -7.81
N LEU A 506 6.08 12.81 -8.62
CA LEU A 506 5.61 13.09 -9.97
C LEU A 506 6.53 12.44 -11.00
N ASN A 507 5.96 12.05 -12.12
CA ASN A 507 6.69 11.67 -13.31
C ASN A 507 7.32 12.92 -13.98
N THR A 508 8.18 12.71 -14.95
CA THR A 508 8.83 13.81 -15.69
C THR A 508 7.85 14.66 -16.51
N ASP A 509 6.65 14.16 -16.77
CA ASP A 509 5.57 14.87 -17.45
C ASP A 509 4.65 15.66 -16.50
N GLY A 510 4.91 15.61 -15.20
CA GLY A 510 4.12 16.24 -14.14
C GLY A 510 2.92 15.43 -13.66
N GLY A 511 2.65 14.25 -14.22
CA GLY A 511 1.63 13.34 -13.73
C GLY A 511 2.07 12.61 -12.46
N TYR A 512 1.12 12.11 -11.66
CA TYR A 512 1.42 11.36 -10.45
C TYR A 512 2.12 10.02 -10.78
N SER A 513 3.22 9.74 -10.09
CA SER A 513 3.88 8.43 -10.15
C SER A 513 3.00 7.36 -9.52
N ASN A 514 3.07 6.13 -10.03
CA ASN A 514 2.25 4.99 -9.57
C ASN A 514 3.12 3.82 -9.08
N GLY A 515 4.09 4.11 -8.22
CA GLY A 515 4.95 3.08 -7.62
C GLY A 515 4.22 2.14 -6.67
N SER A 516 3.10 2.58 -6.09
CA SER A 516 2.24 1.73 -5.29
C SER A 516 1.40 0.74 -6.12
N GLY A 517 1.16 1.02 -7.41
CA GLY A 517 0.17 0.32 -8.22
C GLY A 517 -1.28 0.76 -7.96
N CYS A 518 -1.50 1.72 -7.04
CA CYS A 518 -2.82 2.19 -6.58
C CYS A 518 -3.15 3.61 -7.09
N GLY A 519 -2.45 4.10 -8.11
CA GLY A 519 -2.75 5.37 -8.77
C GLY A 519 -1.89 6.55 -8.35
N ASN A 520 -1.18 6.48 -7.23
CA ASN A 520 -0.25 7.51 -6.77
C ASN A 520 0.86 6.92 -5.90
N GLU A 521 1.83 7.75 -5.52
CA GLU A 521 2.98 7.36 -4.70
C GLU A 521 3.37 8.53 -3.79
N VAL A 522 3.32 8.33 -2.47
CA VAL A 522 3.68 9.36 -1.48
C VAL A 522 5.19 9.59 -1.47
N ALA A 523 5.59 10.85 -1.48
CA ALA A 523 6.98 11.29 -1.64
C ALA A 523 7.72 11.40 -0.30
N THR A 524 8.05 10.29 0.35
CA THR A 524 8.77 10.27 1.63
C THR A 524 10.22 10.79 1.55
N ASN A 525 10.73 11.07 0.36
CA ASN A 525 11.96 11.82 0.14
C ASN A 525 11.82 13.34 0.30
N HIS A 526 10.59 13.88 0.32
CA HIS A 526 10.35 15.30 0.61
C HIS A 526 10.34 15.53 2.12
N LYS A 527 11.05 16.55 2.59
CA LYS A 527 11.36 16.74 4.01
C LYS A 527 10.12 16.89 4.89
N MET A 528 9.09 17.65 4.42
CA MET A 528 7.87 17.83 5.21
C MET A 528 6.93 16.62 5.13
N VAL A 529 7.05 15.79 4.10
CA VAL A 529 6.35 14.49 4.02
C VAL A 529 7.00 13.49 4.97
N ALA A 530 8.32 13.36 4.95
CA ALA A 530 9.05 12.53 5.91
C ALA A 530 8.72 12.91 7.36
N LYS A 531 8.77 14.23 7.67
CA LYS A 531 8.38 14.77 8.97
C LYS A 531 6.94 14.37 9.32
N PHE A 532 5.99 14.57 8.42
CA PHE A 532 4.59 14.23 8.63
C PHE A 532 4.40 12.76 9.00
N VAL A 533 5.01 11.85 8.23
CA VAL A 533 4.89 10.41 8.49
C VAL A 533 5.54 10.03 9.83
N ILE A 534 6.70 10.58 10.15
CA ILE A 534 7.39 10.31 11.42
C ILE A 534 6.55 10.83 12.61
N GLU A 535 5.94 12.00 12.51
CA GLU A 535 5.04 12.52 13.54
C GLU A 535 3.76 11.70 13.67
N SER A 536 3.20 11.25 12.57
CA SER A 536 2.07 10.31 12.55
C SER A 536 2.42 9.00 13.28
N LEU A 537 3.57 8.40 13.02
CA LEU A 537 4.02 7.20 13.72
C LEU A 537 4.24 7.43 15.23
N LYS A 538 4.82 8.59 15.59
CA LYS A 538 4.97 9.00 17.01
C LYS A 538 3.62 9.19 17.70
N HIS A 539 2.64 9.75 16.99
CA HIS A 539 1.27 9.86 17.45
C HIS A 539 0.67 8.48 17.76
N TRP A 540 0.75 7.53 16.83
CA TRP A 540 0.25 6.18 17.07
C TRP A 540 0.97 5.47 18.23
N MET A 541 2.27 5.72 18.44
CA MET A 541 2.99 5.20 19.61
C MET A 541 2.53 5.87 20.90
N ASN A 542 2.61 7.20 20.97
CA ASN A 542 2.42 7.94 22.23
C ASN A 542 0.95 7.98 22.65
N ASP A 543 0.05 8.17 21.66
CA ASP A 543 -1.36 8.45 21.95
C ASP A 543 -2.24 7.20 21.90
N TYR A 544 -1.75 6.08 21.34
CA TYR A 544 -2.45 4.79 21.32
C TYR A 544 -1.62 3.63 21.87
N HIS A 545 -0.36 3.84 22.20
CA HIS A 545 0.56 2.81 22.68
C HIS A 545 0.83 1.69 21.67
N ILE A 546 0.82 1.98 20.37
CA ILE A 546 1.21 1.04 19.33
C ILE A 546 2.69 0.68 19.51
N ASN A 547 3.02 -0.61 19.48
CA ASN A 547 4.33 -1.15 19.82
C ASN A 547 5.20 -1.50 18.60
N GLY A 548 4.65 -1.32 17.41
CA GLY A 548 5.38 -1.58 16.17
C GLY A 548 4.54 -1.25 14.93
N PHE A 549 5.19 -1.28 13.77
CA PHE A 549 4.56 -0.95 12.50
C PHE A 549 4.97 -1.92 11.39
N ARG A 550 3.98 -2.38 10.63
CA ARG A 550 4.17 -3.05 9.34
C ARG A 550 3.94 -2.04 8.23
N PHE A 551 4.96 -1.79 7.42
CA PHE A 551 4.85 -0.91 6.27
C PHE A 551 4.39 -1.69 5.04
N ASP A 552 3.19 -1.38 4.57
CA ASP A 552 2.69 -1.80 3.29
C ASP A 552 3.59 -1.24 2.18
N LEU A 553 3.93 -2.07 1.17
CA LEU A 553 4.83 -1.69 0.07
C LEU A 553 6.04 -0.84 0.53
N MET A 554 6.74 -1.30 1.55
CA MET A 554 7.90 -0.59 2.13
C MET A 554 8.94 -0.22 1.08
N GLY A 555 9.00 -0.95 -0.04
CA GLY A 555 9.86 -0.65 -1.18
C GLY A 555 9.51 0.65 -1.93
N CYS A 556 8.38 1.30 -1.63
CA CYS A 556 8.05 2.64 -2.11
C CYS A 556 8.75 3.75 -1.32
N HIS A 557 9.39 3.43 -0.20
CA HIS A 557 10.11 4.38 0.64
C HIS A 557 11.62 4.23 0.48
N GLU A 558 12.36 5.35 0.64
CA GLU A 558 13.81 5.35 0.60
C GLU A 558 14.40 4.67 1.85
N GLN A 559 15.55 4.01 1.68
CA GLN A 559 16.29 3.38 2.79
C GLN A 559 16.67 4.38 3.89
N ASP A 560 17.08 5.60 3.52
CA ASP A 560 17.42 6.63 4.50
C ASP A 560 16.21 7.07 5.32
N PHE A 561 15.04 7.20 4.69
CA PHE A 561 13.79 7.50 5.39
C PHE A 561 13.40 6.37 6.36
N MET A 562 13.39 5.12 5.92
CA MET A 562 13.05 3.99 6.79
C MET A 562 14.04 3.80 7.94
N LYS A 563 15.31 4.15 7.73
CA LYS A 563 16.31 4.20 8.79
C LYS A 563 15.98 5.29 9.81
N GLU A 564 15.66 6.51 9.36
CA GLU A 564 15.25 7.62 10.22
C GLU A 564 13.99 7.27 11.02
N VAL A 565 12.98 6.68 10.38
CA VAL A 565 11.78 6.16 11.05
C VAL A 565 12.17 5.23 12.19
N TYR A 566 12.90 4.16 11.91
CA TYR A 566 13.25 3.19 12.94
C TYR A 566 14.07 3.80 14.08
N GLU A 567 15.09 4.61 13.76
CA GLU A 567 15.97 5.21 14.77
C GLU A 567 15.26 6.26 15.63
N THR A 568 14.25 6.95 15.08
CA THR A 568 13.38 7.87 15.84
C THR A 568 12.44 7.12 16.78
N LEU A 569 11.77 6.08 16.29
CA LEU A 569 10.85 5.29 17.11
C LEU A 569 11.58 4.50 18.20
N TYR A 570 12.80 4.05 17.92
CA TYR A 570 13.68 3.39 18.90
C TYR A 570 14.02 4.27 20.11
N GLU A 571 14.04 5.61 19.96
CA GLU A 571 14.25 6.52 21.09
C GLU A 571 13.03 6.56 22.05
N ILE A 572 11.82 6.25 21.51
CA ILE A 572 10.59 6.16 22.34
C ILE A 572 10.57 4.79 23.01
N ASP A 573 10.81 3.71 22.24
CA ASP A 573 10.81 2.34 22.74
C ASP A 573 11.90 1.51 22.05
N ASN A 574 12.85 1.03 22.85
CA ASN A 574 13.94 0.20 22.32
C ASN A 574 13.54 -1.23 21.92
N ASN A 575 12.27 -1.62 22.19
CA ASN A 575 11.68 -2.87 21.75
C ASN A 575 10.73 -2.69 20.54
N VAL A 576 10.60 -1.46 20.02
CA VAL A 576 9.73 -1.20 18.87
C VAL A 576 10.03 -2.12 17.70
N MET A 577 9.01 -2.73 17.11
CA MET A 577 9.13 -3.56 15.92
C MET A 577 8.74 -2.78 14.67
N VAL A 578 9.68 -2.61 13.72
CA VAL A 578 9.40 -2.01 12.41
C VAL A 578 9.82 -2.99 11.33
N TYR A 579 8.90 -3.32 10.46
CA TYR A 579 9.13 -4.19 9.31
C TYR A 579 8.15 -3.89 8.18
N GLY A 580 8.33 -4.48 7.03
CA GLY A 580 7.40 -4.30 5.93
C GLY A 580 7.69 -5.14 4.70
N GLU A 581 7.00 -4.83 3.64
CA GLU A 581 7.13 -5.48 2.36
C GLU A 581 8.27 -4.86 1.54
N PRO A 582 9.35 -5.60 1.28
CA PRO A 582 10.55 -5.08 0.60
C PRO A 582 10.39 -5.05 -0.92
N TRP A 583 9.22 -4.64 -1.40
CA TRP A 583 8.88 -4.50 -2.83
C TRP A 583 7.93 -3.32 -3.07
N GLN A 584 7.65 -3.06 -4.33
CA GLN A 584 6.76 -2.04 -4.85
C GLN A 584 5.57 -2.72 -5.56
N GLY A 585 4.42 -2.04 -5.65
CA GLY A 585 3.25 -2.50 -6.40
C GLY A 585 3.33 -2.21 -7.90
N GLY A 586 4.05 -1.15 -8.27
CA GLY A 586 4.26 -0.70 -9.64
C GLY A 586 5.72 -0.27 -9.87
N THR A 587 5.93 0.69 -10.77
CA THR A 587 7.25 1.30 -11.01
C THR A 587 7.34 2.61 -10.24
N ALA A 588 8.03 2.59 -9.11
CA ALA A 588 8.24 3.77 -8.27
C ALA A 588 9.34 4.68 -8.80
N GLN A 589 9.20 5.99 -8.53
CA GLN A 589 10.24 6.99 -8.77
C GLN A 589 11.27 7.08 -7.63
N THR A 590 11.21 6.16 -6.67
CA THR A 590 12.15 6.02 -5.56
C THR A 590 13.57 5.78 -6.07
N LYS A 591 14.54 6.61 -5.66
CA LYS A 591 15.94 6.49 -6.10
C LYS A 591 16.72 5.38 -5.37
N ASN A 592 16.37 5.11 -4.13
CA ASN A 592 17.02 4.11 -3.27
C ASN A 592 15.98 3.36 -2.46
N PRO A 593 15.19 2.47 -3.11
CA PRO A 593 14.06 1.78 -2.49
C PRO A 593 14.52 0.91 -1.32
N THR A 594 13.69 0.85 -0.28
CA THR A 594 13.93 -0.02 0.86
C THR A 594 13.75 -1.48 0.47
N ASP A 595 14.77 -2.27 0.74
CA ASP A 595 14.77 -3.71 0.54
C ASP A 595 15.21 -4.45 1.83
N LYS A 596 15.46 -5.75 1.71
CA LYS A 596 15.92 -6.59 2.83
C LYS A 596 17.34 -6.26 3.32
N THR A 597 18.05 -5.34 2.69
CA THR A 597 19.46 -5.03 3.00
C THR A 597 19.62 -3.75 3.81
N ILE A 598 18.53 -3.07 4.17
CA ILE A 598 18.58 -1.84 4.96
C ILE A 598 19.35 -2.02 6.27
N SER A 599 20.26 -1.10 6.55
CA SER A 599 21.09 -1.11 7.74
C SER A 599 20.78 0.08 8.64
N THR A 600 20.60 -0.19 9.93
CA THR A 600 20.39 0.83 10.96
C THR A 600 21.56 0.89 11.93
N THR A 601 21.80 2.05 12.56
CA THR A 601 22.87 2.24 13.53
C THR A 601 22.46 1.88 14.95
N LYS A 602 21.14 1.88 15.24
CA LYS A 602 20.58 1.59 16.56
C LYS A 602 19.79 0.28 16.55
N GLY A 603 19.57 -0.27 17.71
CA GLY A 603 18.64 -1.35 17.97
C GLY A 603 18.82 -2.61 17.13
N PHE A 604 17.70 -3.27 16.87
CA PHE A 604 17.66 -4.51 16.09
C PHE A 604 17.64 -4.23 14.59
N GLY A 605 16.85 -3.27 14.16
CA GLY A 605 16.74 -2.80 12.77
C GLY A 605 15.36 -3.00 12.15
N VAL A 606 15.24 -2.68 10.87
CA VAL A 606 14.02 -2.84 10.09
C VAL A 606 13.94 -4.24 9.51
N GLY A 607 12.85 -4.96 9.84
CA GLY A 607 12.57 -6.31 9.34
C GLY A 607 11.92 -6.29 7.95
N ALA A 608 11.89 -7.46 7.31
CA ALA A 608 11.25 -7.61 6.01
C ALA A 608 10.60 -9.00 5.85
N PHE A 609 9.47 -9.05 5.17
CA PHE A 609 8.83 -10.29 4.76
C PHE A 609 9.72 -11.12 3.81
N GLU A 610 9.81 -12.42 4.06
CA GLU A 610 10.66 -13.33 3.28
C GLU A 610 9.85 -14.17 2.28
N ASP A 611 9.56 -13.56 1.15
CA ASP A 611 8.78 -14.15 0.08
C ASP A 611 9.45 -15.36 -0.60
N THR A 612 10.78 -15.42 -0.62
CA THR A 612 11.51 -16.57 -1.19
C THR A 612 11.28 -17.83 -0.34
N PHE A 613 11.33 -17.69 0.99
CA PHE A 613 11.04 -18.81 1.89
C PHE A 613 9.58 -19.22 1.84
N ARG A 614 8.64 -18.24 1.86
CA ARG A 614 7.21 -18.48 1.66
C ARG A 614 6.94 -19.28 0.38
N ASN A 615 7.46 -18.80 -0.75
CA ASN A 615 7.27 -19.41 -2.07
C ASN A 615 8.01 -20.76 -2.16
N GLY A 616 9.14 -20.88 -1.48
CA GLY A 616 9.84 -22.15 -1.33
C GLY A 616 8.97 -23.21 -0.66
N ILE A 617 8.30 -22.88 0.45
CA ILE A 617 7.45 -23.80 1.21
C ILE A 617 6.16 -24.13 0.45
N LYS A 618 5.31 -23.13 0.11
CA LYS A 618 3.94 -23.34 -0.42
C LYS A 618 3.80 -23.14 -1.94
N GLY A 619 4.87 -22.70 -2.62
CA GLY A 619 4.83 -22.37 -4.05
C GLY A 619 4.46 -20.90 -4.31
N GLY A 620 4.97 -20.37 -5.43
CA GLY A 620 4.71 -19.01 -5.88
C GLY A 620 3.26 -18.80 -6.33
N GLU A 621 2.83 -17.55 -6.29
CA GLU A 621 1.48 -17.09 -6.67
C GLU A 621 1.52 -16.10 -7.83
N PHE A 622 2.61 -15.35 -7.94
CA PHE A 622 2.86 -14.44 -9.06
C PHE A 622 3.48 -15.19 -10.23
N GLY A 623 3.01 -14.88 -11.46
CA GLY A 623 3.42 -15.58 -12.67
C GLY A 623 2.77 -16.96 -12.85
N GLY A 624 1.62 -17.18 -12.23
CA GLY A 624 0.81 -18.39 -12.27
C GLY A 624 0.94 -19.26 -11.01
N PHE A 625 -0.07 -20.08 -10.77
CA PHE A 625 -0.13 -20.99 -9.63
C PHE A 625 0.97 -22.05 -9.69
N GLN A 626 1.82 -22.12 -8.68
CA GLN A 626 2.94 -23.03 -8.57
C GLN A 626 2.83 -23.84 -7.27
N ALA A 627 3.19 -25.12 -7.32
CA ALA A 627 3.38 -25.93 -6.12
C ALA A 627 4.77 -25.66 -5.50
N GLY A 628 4.86 -25.79 -4.18
CA GLY A 628 6.11 -25.63 -3.43
C GLY A 628 6.64 -26.94 -2.84
N HIS A 629 7.58 -26.79 -1.91
CA HIS A 629 8.31 -27.89 -1.30
C HIS A 629 7.40 -28.92 -0.62
N VAL A 630 6.44 -28.44 0.19
CA VAL A 630 5.52 -29.33 0.91
C VAL A 630 4.57 -30.10 -0.01
N GLN A 631 4.32 -29.60 -1.22
CA GLN A 631 3.49 -30.25 -2.25
C GLN A 631 4.29 -31.14 -3.21
N GLY A 632 5.62 -31.28 -3.02
CA GLY A 632 6.47 -32.16 -3.81
C GLY A 632 7.26 -31.48 -4.93
N THR A 633 7.18 -30.14 -5.08
CA THR A 633 8.09 -29.36 -5.94
C THR A 633 9.25 -28.85 -5.11
N TYR A 634 10.30 -29.67 -5.02
CA TYR A 634 11.36 -29.43 -4.06
C TYR A 634 12.18 -28.17 -4.33
N LYS A 635 12.31 -27.32 -3.31
CA LYS A 635 13.03 -26.04 -3.27
C LYS A 635 14.08 -26.07 -2.14
N ASP A 636 14.92 -27.12 -2.11
CA ASP A 636 15.84 -27.40 -1.02
C ASP A 636 16.69 -26.20 -0.59
N ASN A 637 17.21 -25.40 -1.55
CA ASN A 637 18.04 -24.24 -1.25
C ASN A 637 17.24 -23.10 -0.57
N ASP A 638 16.00 -22.85 -1.03
CA ASP A 638 15.14 -21.84 -0.44
C ASP A 638 14.76 -22.22 0.99
N ILE A 639 14.47 -23.51 1.19
CA ILE A 639 14.20 -24.07 2.53
C ILE A 639 15.43 -23.93 3.46
N ILE A 640 16.62 -24.31 3.01
CA ILE A 640 17.85 -24.23 3.79
C ILE A 640 18.15 -22.77 4.18
N ASN A 641 18.06 -21.84 3.22
CA ASN A 641 18.30 -20.42 3.47
C ASN A 641 17.26 -19.85 4.45
N GLY A 642 15.99 -20.18 4.26
CA GLY A 642 14.92 -19.74 5.14
C GLY A 642 15.08 -20.26 6.58
N LEU A 643 15.37 -21.55 6.78
CA LEU A 643 15.65 -22.11 8.09
C LEU A 643 16.81 -21.41 8.81
N LEU A 644 17.83 -21.01 8.06
CA LEU A 644 19.01 -20.31 8.61
C LEU A 644 18.81 -18.79 8.79
N GLY A 645 17.65 -18.25 8.48
CA GLY A 645 17.39 -16.80 8.56
C GLY A 645 18.17 -15.98 7.53
N LYS A 646 18.42 -16.55 6.34
CA LYS A 646 19.12 -15.87 5.23
C LYS A 646 18.11 -15.39 4.20
N SER A 647 18.19 -14.11 3.83
CA SER A 647 17.34 -13.58 2.75
C SER A 647 17.68 -14.19 1.40
N GLY A 648 16.65 -14.69 0.70
CA GLY A 648 16.81 -15.27 -0.63
C GLY A 648 17.12 -14.26 -1.73
N ARG A 649 16.78 -12.98 -1.56
CA ARG A 649 17.03 -11.93 -2.56
C ARG A 649 18.49 -11.50 -2.64
N ASN A 650 19.22 -11.61 -1.52
CA ASN A 650 20.62 -11.22 -1.43
C ASN A 650 21.45 -12.31 -0.73
N SER A 651 21.59 -13.45 -1.38
CA SER A 651 22.40 -14.57 -0.86
C SER A 651 23.89 -14.20 -0.64
N SER A 652 24.38 -13.13 -1.29
CA SER A 652 25.74 -12.60 -1.10
C SER A 652 25.86 -11.67 0.12
N ASN A 653 24.75 -11.05 0.56
CA ASN A 653 24.69 -10.07 1.65
C ASN A 653 23.70 -10.47 2.74
N GLY A 654 23.46 -11.78 2.91
CA GLY A 654 22.50 -12.27 3.89
C GLY A 654 22.58 -11.50 5.21
N THR A 655 21.40 -11.08 5.75
CA THR A 655 21.37 -10.29 6.97
C THR A 655 22.19 -10.97 8.07
N SER A 656 23.05 -10.20 8.73
CA SER A 656 23.76 -10.66 9.90
C SER A 656 22.83 -10.88 11.12
N LYS A 657 21.55 -10.51 10.99
CA LYS A 657 20.51 -10.57 12.01
C LYS A 657 19.32 -11.39 11.49
N PRO A 658 19.29 -12.72 11.67
CA PRO A 658 18.21 -13.59 11.19
C PRO A 658 16.81 -13.16 11.64
N GLY A 659 16.69 -12.55 12.82
CA GLY A 659 15.41 -12.04 13.32
C GLY A 659 14.78 -10.90 12.55
N LEU A 660 15.51 -10.24 11.66
CA LEU A 660 14.94 -9.26 10.72
C LEU A 660 14.20 -9.92 9.54
N MET A 661 14.30 -11.23 9.41
CA MET A 661 13.57 -11.99 8.41
C MET A 661 12.24 -12.47 9.00
N LEU A 662 11.11 -11.99 8.49
CA LEU A 662 9.79 -12.49 8.86
C LEU A 662 9.53 -13.79 8.08
N CYS A 663 9.41 -14.87 8.83
CA CYS A 663 9.15 -16.21 8.31
C CYS A 663 7.65 -16.47 8.34
N TYR A 664 7.06 -16.66 7.17
CA TYR A 664 5.62 -16.85 7.02
C TYR A 664 5.30 -17.78 5.84
N VAL A 665 4.10 -18.25 5.77
CA VAL A 665 3.55 -19.00 4.62
C VAL A 665 2.20 -18.44 4.17
N GLU A 666 1.56 -17.60 5.00
CA GLU A 666 0.28 -16.98 4.73
C GLU A 666 0.24 -15.59 5.36
N CYS A 667 -0.36 -14.63 4.68
CA CYS A 667 -0.84 -13.34 5.16
C CYS A 667 -2.23 -13.08 4.60
N HIS A 668 -2.79 -11.89 4.82
CA HIS A 668 -4.10 -11.53 4.27
C HIS A 668 -4.16 -11.59 2.74
N ASP A 669 -3.03 -11.29 2.06
CA ASP A 669 -2.87 -11.35 0.61
C ASP A 669 -2.74 -12.78 0.08
N ASN A 670 -3.19 -12.98 -1.16
CA ASN A 670 -3.08 -14.22 -1.91
C ASN A 670 -3.93 -15.37 -1.30
N TYR A 671 -3.65 -16.61 -1.70
CA TYR A 671 -4.35 -17.78 -1.17
C TYR A 671 -4.00 -18.03 0.30
N THR A 672 -5.01 -18.38 1.12
CA THR A 672 -4.73 -19.01 2.41
C THR A 672 -3.87 -20.26 2.21
N LEU A 673 -3.13 -20.68 3.22
CA LEU A 673 -2.34 -21.91 3.14
C LEU A 673 -3.25 -23.11 2.80
N TYR A 674 -4.42 -23.18 3.45
CA TYR A 674 -5.40 -24.23 3.17
C TYR A 674 -5.83 -24.20 1.69
N ASP A 675 -6.28 -23.05 1.16
CA ASP A 675 -6.73 -22.96 -0.23
C ASP A 675 -5.64 -23.37 -1.22
N LYS A 676 -4.42 -22.91 -0.99
CA LYS A 676 -3.24 -23.25 -1.79
C LYS A 676 -2.99 -24.77 -1.79
N LEU A 677 -3.03 -25.39 -0.62
CA LEU A 677 -2.81 -26.82 -0.46
C LEU A 677 -3.97 -27.65 -1.04
N ALA A 678 -5.21 -27.22 -0.83
CA ALA A 678 -6.40 -27.90 -1.36
C ALA A 678 -6.44 -27.87 -2.90
N ILE A 679 -6.19 -26.69 -3.50
CA ILE A 679 -6.13 -26.52 -4.96
C ILE A 679 -5.04 -27.43 -5.56
N SER A 680 -3.87 -27.53 -4.92
CA SER A 680 -2.76 -28.34 -5.41
C SER A 680 -3.01 -29.85 -5.41
N GLN A 681 -4.09 -30.31 -4.75
CA GLN A 681 -4.52 -31.72 -4.83
C GLN A 681 -5.21 -32.07 -6.17
N PHE A 682 -5.37 -31.09 -7.06
CA PHE A 682 -6.03 -31.24 -8.35
C PHE A 682 -5.08 -30.80 -9.48
N SER A 683 -5.46 -31.04 -10.73
CA SER A 683 -4.69 -30.57 -11.90
C SER A 683 -4.85 -29.06 -12.06
N PHE A 684 -3.84 -28.29 -11.67
CA PHE A 684 -3.85 -26.82 -11.64
C PHE A 684 -3.02 -26.18 -12.78
N SER A 685 -2.10 -26.91 -13.40
CA SER A 685 -1.20 -26.34 -14.40
C SER A 685 -1.95 -25.71 -15.57
N GLY A 686 -1.56 -24.49 -15.94
CA GLY A 686 -2.15 -23.73 -17.06
C GLY A 686 -3.56 -23.19 -16.80
N LYS A 687 -4.06 -23.20 -15.54
CA LYS A 687 -5.35 -22.63 -15.17
C LYS A 687 -5.18 -21.18 -14.72
N ASN A 688 -6.13 -20.32 -15.12
CA ASN A 688 -6.27 -18.97 -14.59
C ASN A 688 -6.99 -18.98 -13.23
N ASP A 689 -7.03 -17.81 -12.55
CA ASP A 689 -7.56 -17.69 -11.19
C ASP A 689 -9.03 -18.11 -11.07
N ALA A 690 -9.88 -17.75 -12.04
CA ALA A 690 -11.27 -18.16 -12.04
C ALA A 690 -11.41 -19.70 -12.11
N GLN A 691 -10.55 -20.37 -12.87
CA GLN A 691 -10.51 -21.83 -12.95
C GLN A 691 -9.92 -22.46 -11.69
N LEU A 692 -8.91 -21.82 -11.06
CA LEU A 692 -8.32 -22.28 -9.80
C LEU A 692 -9.33 -22.20 -8.67
N LYS A 693 -10.10 -21.12 -8.59
CA LYS A 693 -11.18 -20.95 -7.61
C LYS A 693 -12.22 -22.07 -7.68
N THR A 694 -12.45 -22.69 -8.83
CA THR A 694 -13.34 -23.86 -8.98
C THR A 694 -12.75 -25.16 -8.44
N LEU A 695 -11.44 -25.24 -8.22
CA LEU A 695 -10.74 -26.39 -7.66
C LEU A 695 -10.75 -26.41 -6.12
N TRP A 696 -10.97 -25.26 -5.49
CA TRP A 696 -11.11 -25.19 -4.05
C TRP A 696 -12.25 -26.10 -3.58
N LYS A 697 -12.03 -26.80 -2.49
CA LYS A 697 -13.03 -27.63 -1.83
C LYS A 697 -12.87 -27.53 -0.32
N LYS A 698 -13.99 -27.46 0.41
CA LYS A 698 -13.96 -27.60 1.86
C LYS A 698 -13.27 -28.92 2.23
N PHE A 699 -12.61 -28.93 3.38
CA PHE A 699 -11.86 -30.11 3.85
C PHE A 699 -12.72 -31.37 3.84
N GLU A 700 -13.92 -31.28 4.36
CA GLU A 700 -14.88 -32.40 4.45
C GLU A 700 -15.33 -32.91 3.07
N ALA A 701 -15.25 -32.09 2.04
CA ALA A 701 -15.57 -32.48 0.66
C ALA A 701 -14.39 -33.12 -0.08
N LEU A 702 -13.19 -33.13 0.51
CA LEU A 702 -12.03 -33.86 0.00
C LEU A 702 -12.15 -35.34 0.36
N ASP A 703 -11.64 -36.22 -0.50
CA ASP A 703 -11.47 -37.63 -0.11
C ASP A 703 -10.41 -37.76 1.01
N THR A 704 -10.47 -38.86 1.77
CA THR A 704 -9.60 -39.10 2.93
C THR A 704 -8.10 -39.01 2.61
N THR A 705 -7.69 -39.34 1.39
CA THR A 705 -6.27 -39.27 0.98
C THR A 705 -5.85 -37.81 0.86
N LYS A 706 -6.68 -36.98 0.21
CA LYS A 706 -6.41 -35.53 0.08
C LYS A 706 -6.49 -34.82 1.44
N GLN A 707 -7.45 -35.17 2.30
CA GLN A 707 -7.54 -34.65 3.67
C GLN A 707 -6.23 -34.87 4.45
N LYS A 708 -5.72 -36.10 4.44
CA LYS A 708 -4.45 -36.45 5.09
C LYS A 708 -3.26 -35.69 4.49
N ALA A 709 -3.23 -35.57 3.16
CA ALA A 709 -2.15 -34.84 2.47
C ALA A 709 -2.15 -33.36 2.85
N VAL A 710 -3.30 -32.69 2.81
CA VAL A 710 -3.44 -31.26 3.17
C VAL A 710 -3.06 -31.02 4.63
N SER A 711 -3.57 -31.84 5.59
CA SER A 711 -3.19 -31.72 7.00
C SER A 711 -1.70 -31.90 7.22
N ALA A 712 -1.08 -32.92 6.59
CA ALA A 712 0.34 -33.20 6.75
C ALA A 712 1.21 -32.07 6.16
N GLN A 713 0.84 -31.56 4.98
CA GLN A 713 1.53 -30.45 4.32
C GLN A 713 1.42 -29.15 5.15
N ASN A 714 0.25 -28.85 5.74
CA ASN A 714 0.05 -27.70 6.61
C ASN A 714 0.93 -27.77 7.85
N LYS A 715 0.94 -28.91 8.55
CA LYS A 715 1.79 -29.14 9.73
C LYS A 715 3.28 -29.02 9.41
N LEU A 716 3.71 -29.53 8.26
CA LEU A 716 5.10 -29.42 7.81
C LEU A 716 5.47 -27.96 7.48
N ALA A 717 4.55 -27.21 6.85
CA ALA A 717 4.74 -25.78 6.57
C ALA A 717 4.88 -24.97 7.87
N ALA A 718 4.05 -25.24 8.87
CA ALA A 718 4.16 -24.64 10.20
C ALA A 718 5.53 -24.94 10.84
N ALA A 719 6.01 -26.18 10.75
CA ALA A 719 7.30 -26.56 11.32
C ALA A 719 8.47 -25.78 10.68
N TYR A 720 8.43 -25.51 9.36
CA TYR A 720 9.43 -24.65 8.73
C TYR A 720 9.40 -23.22 9.29
N VAL A 721 8.22 -22.64 9.50
CA VAL A 721 8.08 -21.28 10.05
C VAL A 721 8.59 -21.21 11.47
N PHE A 722 8.08 -22.06 12.38
CA PHE A 722 8.35 -21.95 13.81
C PHE A 722 9.72 -22.46 14.24
N LEU A 723 10.35 -23.33 13.49
CA LEU A 723 11.70 -23.86 13.80
C LEU A 723 12.82 -23.11 13.06
N SER A 724 12.50 -22.11 12.23
CA SER A 724 13.49 -21.27 11.55
C SER A 724 14.16 -20.28 12.51
N GLN A 725 15.27 -19.66 12.08
CA GLN A 725 16.01 -18.66 12.84
C GLN A 725 15.38 -17.24 12.76
N GLY A 726 14.43 -17.01 11.85
CA GLY A 726 13.75 -15.73 11.71
C GLY A 726 12.62 -15.51 12.71
N THR A 727 11.90 -14.41 12.56
CA THR A 727 10.72 -14.06 13.35
C THR A 727 9.47 -14.72 12.75
N PRO A 728 8.75 -15.56 13.46
CA PRO A 728 7.56 -16.25 12.93
C PRO A 728 6.36 -15.31 12.85
N PHE A 729 5.63 -15.44 11.75
CA PHE A 729 4.41 -14.71 11.46
C PHE A 729 3.35 -15.67 10.91
N ILE A 730 2.11 -15.55 11.37
CA ILE A 730 0.96 -16.31 10.88
C ILE A 730 -0.25 -15.40 10.66
N ASN A 731 -1.04 -15.70 9.64
CA ASN A 731 -2.35 -15.07 9.45
C ASN A 731 -3.40 -15.72 10.37
N GLY A 732 -4.29 -14.93 10.93
CA GLY A 732 -5.30 -15.40 11.87
C GLY A 732 -6.26 -16.42 11.26
N GLY A 733 -6.29 -17.61 11.87
CA GLY A 733 -7.02 -18.77 11.38
C GLY A 733 -6.19 -19.78 10.60
N GLN A 734 -4.96 -19.44 10.20
CA GLN A 734 -4.04 -20.39 9.53
C GLN A 734 -3.83 -21.66 10.36
N GLU A 735 -3.76 -21.55 11.68
CA GLU A 735 -3.51 -22.61 12.65
C GLU A 735 -4.67 -23.61 12.75
N PHE A 736 -5.85 -23.27 12.28
CA PHE A 736 -6.99 -24.18 12.17
C PHE A 736 -7.56 -24.28 10.75
N MET A 737 -6.70 -24.00 9.73
CA MET A 737 -6.99 -24.23 8.32
C MET A 737 -8.15 -23.37 7.77
N ARG A 738 -8.21 -22.07 8.15
CA ARG A 738 -9.12 -21.09 7.57
C ARG A 738 -9.05 -21.13 6.05
N ASP A 739 -10.19 -21.09 5.38
CA ASP A 739 -10.29 -20.92 3.94
C ASP A 739 -10.86 -19.54 3.56
N LYS A 740 -10.58 -19.11 2.35
CA LYS A 740 -11.25 -18.01 1.64
C LYS A 740 -11.90 -18.51 0.34
N LYS A 741 -12.25 -19.79 0.30
CA LYS A 741 -12.92 -20.48 -0.81
C LYS A 741 -12.18 -20.33 -2.15
N GLY A 742 -10.86 -20.30 -2.09
CA GLY A 742 -9.99 -20.11 -3.26
C GLY A 742 -10.00 -18.68 -3.83
N ASP A 743 -10.42 -17.70 -3.04
CA ASP A 743 -10.32 -16.29 -3.40
C ASP A 743 -8.95 -15.76 -2.98
N HIS A 744 -8.07 -15.48 -3.95
CA HIS A 744 -6.70 -15.01 -3.70
C HIS A 744 -6.62 -13.49 -3.54
N ASN A 745 -7.68 -12.76 -3.88
CA ASN A 745 -7.73 -11.29 -3.79
C ASN A 745 -9.06 -10.84 -3.17
N SER A 746 -9.22 -11.13 -1.88
CA SER A 746 -10.49 -11.00 -1.17
C SER A 746 -10.71 -9.64 -0.49
N TYR A 747 -9.98 -8.60 -0.87
CA TYR A 747 -9.98 -7.29 -0.19
C TYR A 747 -11.36 -6.60 -0.11
N GLN A 748 -12.25 -6.90 -1.05
CA GLN A 748 -13.65 -6.43 -1.09
C GLN A 748 -14.67 -7.57 -1.13
N SER A 749 -14.23 -8.82 -0.97
CA SER A 749 -15.13 -9.95 -0.87
C SER A 749 -15.89 -9.89 0.45
N ASP A 750 -17.12 -10.34 0.47
CA ASP A 750 -17.97 -10.26 1.66
C ASP A 750 -17.55 -11.21 2.80
N ASP A 751 -18.27 -11.14 3.92
CA ASP A 751 -18.00 -11.95 5.11
C ASP A 751 -18.18 -13.48 4.86
N THR A 752 -18.83 -13.90 3.77
CA THR A 752 -18.93 -15.33 3.41
C THR A 752 -17.61 -15.88 2.87
N ILE A 753 -16.71 -15.00 2.42
CA ILE A 753 -15.35 -15.32 1.99
C ILE A 753 -14.34 -15.03 3.10
N ASN A 754 -14.40 -13.82 3.68
CA ASN A 754 -13.40 -13.35 4.65
C ASN A 754 -13.71 -13.77 6.10
N GLY A 755 -14.93 -14.20 6.40
CA GLY A 755 -15.34 -14.58 7.74
C GLY A 755 -14.54 -15.77 8.30
N ILE A 756 -14.39 -15.79 9.61
CA ILE A 756 -13.67 -16.84 10.35
C ILE A 756 -14.68 -17.81 10.95
N ASP A 757 -14.59 -19.08 10.62
CA ASP A 757 -15.39 -20.16 11.22
C ASP A 757 -14.59 -20.82 12.37
N LEU A 758 -14.92 -20.45 13.61
CA LEU A 758 -14.29 -21.03 14.80
C LEU A 758 -14.56 -22.53 14.98
N GLY A 759 -15.54 -23.10 14.29
CA GLY A 759 -15.78 -24.54 14.27
C GLY A 759 -14.62 -25.33 13.64
N TYR A 760 -13.84 -24.69 12.78
CA TYR A 760 -12.65 -25.30 12.20
C TYR A 760 -11.57 -25.61 13.26
N LYS A 761 -11.49 -24.88 14.37
CA LYS A 761 -10.58 -25.18 15.47
C LYS A 761 -10.81 -26.57 16.05
N GLU A 762 -12.06 -27.00 16.20
CA GLU A 762 -12.38 -28.35 16.66
C GLU A 762 -12.22 -29.40 15.55
N THR A 763 -12.65 -29.09 14.33
CA THR A 763 -12.51 -29.97 13.17
C THR A 763 -11.04 -30.29 12.86
N HIS A 764 -10.16 -29.28 12.97
CA HIS A 764 -8.72 -29.37 12.68
C HIS A 764 -7.86 -29.27 13.93
N LYS A 765 -8.36 -29.78 15.04
CA LYS A 765 -7.67 -29.75 16.33
C LYS A 765 -6.26 -30.36 16.29
N ASP A 766 -6.07 -31.36 15.46
CA ASP A 766 -4.76 -32.00 15.25
C ASP A 766 -3.75 -31.07 14.56
N VAL A 767 -4.21 -30.13 13.69
CA VAL A 767 -3.36 -29.09 13.09
C VAL A 767 -3.10 -27.99 14.12
N TYR A 768 -4.15 -27.48 14.77
CA TYR A 768 -4.06 -26.48 15.82
C TYR A 768 -3.06 -26.87 16.93
N ASN A 769 -3.14 -28.11 17.41
CA ASN A 769 -2.23 -28.61 18.44
C ASN A 769 -0.76 -28.58 17.98
N VAL A 770 -0.47 -28.91 16.70
CA VAL A 770 0.90 -28.84 16.19
C VAL A 770 1.42 -27.39 16.18
N TYR A 771 0.61 -26.42 15.77
CA TYR A 771 0.99 -25.00 15.85
C TYR A 771 1.28 -24.61 17.32
N LYS A 772 0.38 -24.90 18.24
CA LYS A 772 0.54 -24.61 19.65
C LYS A 772 1.82 -25.25 20.22
N GLY A 773 2.04 -26.55 19.97
CA GLY A 773 3.21 -27.26 20.43
C GLY A 773 4.53 -26.75 19.84
N LEU A 774 4.56 -26.38 18.57
CA LEU A 774 5.73 -25.76 17.92
C LEU A 774 6.06 -24.38 18.51
N ILE A 775 5.03 -23.55 18.76
CA ILE A 775 5.20 -22.24 19.40
C ILE A 775 5.73 -22.42 20.82
N ALA A 776 5.16 -23.34 21.60
CA ALA A 776 5.62 -23.64 22.96
C ALA A 776 7.07 -24.11 22.97
N LEU A 777 7.45 -25.04 22.08
CA LEU A 777 8.82 -25.51 21.94
C LEU A 777 9.79 -24.39 21.61
N ARG A 778 9.44 -23.53 20.63
CA ARG A 778 10.25 -22.36 20.24
C ARG A 778 10.44 -21.40 21.41
N LYS A 779 9.38 -21.03 22.11
CA LYS A 779 9.44 -20.11 23.26
C LYS A 779 10.31 -20.66 24.40
N ALA A 780 10.20 -21.94 24.69
CA ALA A 780 11.01 -22.59 25.69
C ALA A 780 12.49 -22.71 25.28
N ASN A 781 12.82 -22.62 24.01
CA ASN A 781 14.14 -22.80 23.44
C ASN A 781 14.54 -21.69 22.47
N SER A 782 14.21 -20.43 22.79
CA SER A 782 14.40 -19.28 21.91
C SER A 782 15.86 -19.10 21.46
N SER A 783 16.82 -19.42 22.28
CA SER A 783 18.25 -19.36 21.91
C SER A 783 18.66 -20.38 20.83
N ALA A 784 17.91 -21.47 20.68
CA ALA A 784 18.13 -22.44 19.61
C ALA A 784 17.39 -22.04 18.30
N PHE A 785 16.12 -21.62 18.41
CA PHE A 785 15.26 -21.36 17.26
C PHE A 785 15.08 -19.87 16.93
N GLY A 786 15.81 -18.98 17.60
CA GLY A 786 15.70 -17.53 17.45
C GLY A 786 17.04 -16.82 17.22
N GLY A 787 17.46 -16.60 15.98
CA GLY A 787 18.67 -15.82 15.67
C GLY A 787 19.98 -16.55 15.92
N ASN A 788 20.00 -17.85 16.03
CA ASN A 788 21.21 -18.65 16.21
C ASN A 788 22.02 -18.72 14.91
N THR A 789 23.04 -17.89 14.78
CA THR A 789 23.92 -17.84 13.61
C THR A 789 24.83 -19.08 13.45
N SER A 790 24.92 -19.94 14.47
CA SER A 790 25.66 -21.20 14.42
C SER A 790 24.82 -22.38 13.92
N ALA A 791 23.54 -22.15 13.63
CA ALA A 791 22.67 -23.17 13.05
C ALA A 791 23.17 -23.61 11.67
N THR A 792 23.00 -24.88 11.35
CA THR A 792 23.35 -25.47 10.06
C THR A 792 22.18 -26.24 9.47
N ALA A 793 22.02 -26.16 8.16
CA ALA A 793 21.03 -26.95 7.44
C ALA A 793 21.67 -27.52 6.19
N GLU A 794 21.34 -28.78 5.89
CA GLU A 794 21.86 -29.50 4.73
C GLU A 794 20.79 -30.36 4.07
N LYS A 795 20.89 -30.48 2.75
CA LYS A 795 20.07 -31.41 1.98
C LYS A 795 20.61 -32.83 2.18
N VAL A 796 19.82 -33.70 2.76
CA VAL A 796 20.13 -35.12 2.85
C VAL A 796 19.90 -35.80 1.49
N LYS A 797 18.74 -35.54 0.92
CA LYS A 797 18.36 -35.84 -0.46
C LYS A 797 17.29 -34.84 -0.90
N GLU A 798 16.85 -34.94 -2.13
CA GLU A 798 15.77 -34.09 -2.66
C GLU A 798 14.51 -34.21 -1.79
N GLY A 799 14.02 -33.08 -1.28
CA GLY A 799 12.86 -33.01 -0.39
C GLY A 799 13.12 -33.43 1.05
N VAL A 800 14.36 -33.75 1.46
CA VAL A 800 14.71 -34.09 2.84
C VAL A 800 15.82 -33.19 3.37
N THR A 801 15.51 -32.43 4.39
CA THR A 801 16.44 -31.47 5.03
C THR A 801 16.80 -31.91 6.42
N LYS A 802 18.10 -31.88 6.75
CA LYS A 802 18.62 -32.02 8.10
C LYS A 802 19.03 -30.65 8.64
N TYR A 803 18.55 -30.28 9.81
CA TYR A 803 18.76 -28.97 10.41
C TYR A 803 19.23 -29.12 11.86
N THR A 804 20.37 -28.49 12.16
CA THR A 804 20.96 -28.56 13.51
C THR A 804 21.05 -27.17 14.09
N THR A 805 20.53 -26.98 15.31
CA THR A 805 20.52 -25.70 16.01
C THR A 805 20.59 -25.90 17.52
N GLY A 806 21.56 -25.29 18.22
CA GLY A 806 21.77 -25.51 19.63
C GLY A 806 21.93 -27.01 19.94
N ASN A 807 21.13 -27.52 20.84
CA ASN A 807 21.10 -28.94 21.22
C ASN A 807 20.12 -29.76 20.36
N PHE A 808 19.47 -29.16 19.35
CA PHE A 808 18.44 -29.82 18.57
C PHE A 808 18.95 -30.26 17.19
N LEU A 809 18.38 -31.36 16.72
CA LEU A 809 18.47 -31.86 15.37
C LEU A 809 17.06 -32.09 14.86
N VAL A 810 16.71 -31.44 13.75
CA VAL A 810 15.40 -31.60 13.10
C VAL A 810 15.60 -32.21 11.72
N TYR A 811 14.83 -33.25 11.41
CA TYR A 811 14.67 -33.75 10.05
C TYR A 811 13.30 -33.33 9.53
N PHE A 812 13.30 -32.68 8.37
CA PHE A 812 12.08 -32.39 7.62
C PHE A 812 12.03 -33.28 6.39
N ASN A 813 10.89 -33.89 6.14
CA ASN A 813 10.66 -34.76 4.99
C ASN A 813 9.42 -34.31 4.20
N ALA A 814 9.63 -33.69 3.07
CA ALA A 814 8.59 -33.28 2.13
C ALA A 814 8.28 -34.34 1.07
N THR A 815 8.87 -35.54 1.13
CA THR A 815 8.63 -36.64 0.19
C THR A 815 7.37 -37.43 0.56
N ASP A 816 6.92 -38.29 -0.34
CA ASP A 816 5.76 -39.16 -0.14
C ASP A 816 6.10 -40.53 0.54
N SER A 817 7.35 -40.72 0.96
CA SER A 817 7.82 -41.92 1.64
C SER A 817 8.56 -41.59 2.93
N ALA A 818 8.54 -42.52 3.88
CA ALA A 818 9.36 -42.39 5.10
C ALA A 818 10.86 -42.51 4.77
N GLU A 819 11.68 -41.73 5.46
CA GLU A 819 13.12 -41.67 5.21
C GLU A 819 13.91 -42.01 6.47
N ALA A 820 14.90 -42.89 6.35
CA ALA A 820 15.77 -43.30 7.45
C ALA A 820 16.59 -42.08 7.94
N ILE A 821 16.74 -41.94 9.27
CA ILE A 821 17.49 -40.87 9.89
C ILE A 821 18.57 -41.37 10.80
N THR A 822 19.58 -40.55 11.09
CA THR A 822 20.63 -40.82 12.03
C THR A 822 20.40 -40.06 13.33
N THR A 823 20.32 -40.77 14.44
CA THR A 823 20.02 -40.17 15.76
C THR A 823 21.22 -40.23 16.73
N THR A 824 22.41 -40.61 16.24
CA THR A 824 23.63 -40.75 17.05
C THR A 824 23.99 -39.44 17.76
N GLY A 825 24.16 -39.48 19.08
CA GLY A 825 24.51 -38.35 19.92
C GLY A 825 23.31 -37.55 20.42
N TYR A 826 22.09 -38.02 20.16
CA TYR A 826 20.83 -37.47 20.69
C TYR A 826 20.21 -38.53 21.65
N THR A 827 19.50 -38.04 22.68
CA THR A 827 19.00 -38.89 23.77
C THR A 827 17.49 -38.86 23.90
N LYS A 828 16.82 -37.89 23.30
CA LYS A 828 15.38 -37.73 23.38
C LYS A 828 14.79 -37.14 22.07
N ALA A 829 13.52 -37.44 21.84
CA ALA A 829 12.71 -36.82 20.79
C ALA A 829 11.60 -35.95 21.40
N PHE A 830 11.12 -34.96 20.63
CA PHE A 830 9.96 -34.16 21.02
C PHE A 830 8.78 -34.48 20.12
N ASP A 831 7.63 -34.79 20.75
CA ASP A 831 6.31 -34.79 20.10
C ASP A 831 5.58 -33.50 20.43
N VAL A 832 5.05 -32.82 19.43
CA VAL A 832 4.30 -31.54 19.54
C VAL A 832 2.82 -31.70 19.18
N THR A 833 2.36 -32.91 18.95
CA THR A 833 1.00 -33.19 18.43
C THR A 833 -0.10 -33.10 19.48
N SER A 834 0.25 -33.12 20.77
CA SER A 834 -0.71 -32.89 21.85
C SER A 834 -1.04 -31.41 22.10
N GLY A 835 -0.27 -30.49 21.52
CA GLY A 835 -0.33 -29.04 21.77
C GLY A 835 0.71 -28.57 22.79
N GLU A 836 1.45 -29.50 23.43
CA GLU A 836 2.58 -29.22 24.28
C GLU A 836 3.79 -30.09 23.81
N PRO A 837 5.04 -29.59 23.95
CA PRO A 837 6.19 -30.40 23.56
C PRO A 837 6.44 -31.51 24.59
N GLU A 838 6.15 -32.75 24.21
CA GLU A 838 6.36 -33.91 25.05
C GLU A 838 7.69 -34.61 24.75
N GLU A 839 8.52 -34.82 25.77
CA GLU A 839 9.79 -35.55 25.66
C GLU A 839 9.59 -37.07 25.65
N SER A 840 10.25 -37.75 24.69
CA SER A 840 10.31 -39.19 24.62
C SER A 840 11.75 -39.67 24.61
N PRO A 841 12.11 -40.67 25.44
CA PRO A 841 13.42 -41.31 25.37
C PRO A 841 13.55 -42.27 24.18
N THR A 842 12.43 -42.62 23.53
CA THR A 842 12.44 -43.47 22.34
C THR A 842 12.75 -42.63 21.10
N LEU A 843 13.89 -42.92 20.50
CA LEU A 843 14.31 -42.22 19.28
C LEU A 843 13.72 -42.90 18.04
N PRO A 844 13.10 -42.08 17.12
CA PRO A 844 12.61 -42.64 15.84
C PRO A 844 13.80 -43.03 14.94
N THR A 845 13.61 -44.06 14.11
CA THR A 845 14.62 -44.51 13.14
C THR A 845 14.37 -43.93 11.73
N SER A 846 13.24 -43.27 11.54
CA SER A 846 12.87 -42.65 10.28
C SER A 846 12.02 -41.41 10.53
N VAL A 847 12.03 -40.46 9.58
CA VAL A 847 11.07 -39.37 9.50
C VAL A 847 9.93 -39.74 8.52
N PRO A 848 8.66 -39.72 8.97
CA PRO A 848 7.52 -40.08 8.09
C PRO A 848 7.39 -39.18 6.87
N ALA A 849 6.63 -39.62 5.86
CA ALA A 849 6.26 -38.82 4.71
C ALA A 849 5.52 -37.54 5.12
N LYS A 850 5.81 -36.41 4.44
CA LYS A 850 5.20 -35.07 4.72
C LYS A 850 5.20 -34.71 6.21
N SER A 851 6.32 -34.92 6.87
CA SER A 851 6.43 -34.77 8.31
C SER A 851 7.82 -34.28 8.75
N PHE A 852 7.99 -34.12 10.03
CA PHE A 852 9.26 -33.77 10.67
C PHE A 852 9.49 -34.58 11.97
N VAL A 853 10.74 -34.63 12.39
CA VAL A 853 11.17 -35.24 13.64
C VAL A 853 12.12 -34.28 14.36
N ILE A 854 11.90 -34.06 15.64
CA ILE A 854 12.69 -33.17 16.48
C ILE A 854 13.44 -34.02 17.52
N LEU A 855 14.77 -33.94 17.53
CA LEU A 855 15.64 -34.66 18.45
C LEU A 855 16.41 -33.66 19.33
N ALA A 856 16.72 -34.03 20.56
CA ALA A 856 17.58 -33.21 21.44
C ALA A 856 18.66 -34.08 22.13
N LYS A 857 19.77 -33.43 22.52
CA LYS A 857 20.88 -34.04 23.29
C LYS A 857 20.50 -34.25 24.75
#